data_b5351a9f3e71eb982d204ab5ecc80c7a
#
_entry.id   b5351a9f3e71eb982d204ab5ecc80c7a
#
_cell.length_a   1.000
_cell.length_b   1.000
_cell.length_c   1.000
_cell.angle_alpha   90.00
_cell.angle_beta   90.00
_cell.angle_gamma   90.00
#
_symmetry.space_group_name_H-M   'P 1'
#
loop_
_entity.id
_entity.type
_entity.pdbx_description
1 polymer ?
#
loop_
_entity_poly.entity_id
_entity_poly.type
_entity_poly.pdbx_seq_one_letter_code
_entity_poly.pdbx_strand_id
1 'polypeptide(L)'
;MKRTGLLYMALVALGMSAQAQTAVLNVDASREGIDISPTLYGLFYEEINHAGEGGLYAELIQNRSFEDEALPIPNRRFGANGEGERFGGRPAPGTIPAWYATNSKGAASRMEITTENLLNKVQQKALCWTITEATAKSPAAIANTGYWGIASVKGDRYTLSFWARADKRYKGTISVGLQSKDDATWYAKAKVKGCIGKKWKKYTVTFTPNADVDYTRFVMAADAPGVLYLDMVSLFPQTFKNRINGCRKDLAEMLVALHPKFLRFPGGCFVEGTSKETAYEWKRTIGPLEERPGHFNGNWRYPVTDGMGYHEYLQLAEDLGAEPLYVVNVGIWHGGFVHHDSIGEYIQNALDAIEYANGDKYTKYGRMRIQNGHPAPFNMKYIEIGNENYQPVAHEQSDHYAERYIQFYNAIKARYPEMQIIGNVESWGTDYPTWRNEHPVDMLDEHYYRSPLWFAGKYHHYDNYDRKGPKIYVGEYAVTSDCGEGNLKAALGEAIYMMGMENNSDIVTMCSYAPVFVNIHDKTWMPDMIRFDAAHSWGSPSYYVQRLFAENVGTTMVASELKQTRRPRPEKFSIGLGSWNTEVEYKDVKLTIGNTQHPIDNYKFGKGKWNINEGIISQRTQTTECVAICPESFTATSYDLTLKARKKAGDEGFLIIFDYFDEDNFKWFNLGGWGNVQHGIENTLAASKSTTITTRGSIKTGQWYDIRIEVRDTKIRAFLDGELIHDIEIAYPDMLYANAMVDKKTNEVVIKVVNFDDVDIPIQMNIKGGDIASATTTQLTAASGKAENTFDAPELVVPTIINQNIKEGYYAAPANSLTIWRMKRK
;
A
#
# COMPACT_ATOMS: atom_id res chain seq x y z
N MET A 1 53.07 -0.37 53.96
CA MET A 1 52.47 0.50 55.00
C MET A 1 51.78 1.67 54.34
N LYS A 2 50.63 1.99 54.88
CA LYS A 2 49.69 3.07 54.63
C LYS A 2 48.66 2.88 53.47
N ARG A 3 47.44 2.58 53.95
CA ARG A 3 46.13 2.67 53.31
C ARG A 3 45.78 4.15 53.09
N THR A 4 45.19 4.47 51.97
CA THR A 4 44.39 5.67 51.84
C THR A 4 43.10 5.28 51.17
N GLY A 5 41.98 5.50 51.88
CA GLY A 5 40.65 5.09 51.48
C GLY A 5 40.06 5.99 50.37
N LEU A 6 39.32 5.37 49.49
CA LEU A 6 38.41 6.01 48.55
C LEU A 6 37.09 6.34 49.25
N LEU A 7 36.79 7.62 49.36
CA LEU A 7 35.47 8.12 49.72
C LEU A 7 34.60 8.10 48.46
N TYR A 8 33.62 7.19 48.38
CA TYR A 8 32.56 7.24 47.37
C TYR A 8 31.50 8.23 47.84
N MET A 9 31.44 9.41 47.22
CA MET A 9 30.27 10.27 47.29
C MET A 9 29.19 9.71 46.40
N ALA A 10 28.17 9.12 46.99
CA ALA A 10 26.91 8.83 46.33
C ALA A 10 26.16 10.14 46.11
N LEU A 11 26.20 10.68 44.90
CA LEU A 11 25.22 11.66 44.47
C LEU A 11 23.88 10.93 44.30
N VAL A 12 22.98 11.13 45.27
CA VAL A 12 21.58 10.82 45.11
C VAL A 12 21.00 11.86 44.15
N ALA A 13 20.90 11.50 42.87
CA ALA A 13 20.08 12.22 41.92
C ALA A 13 18.60 11.92 42.31
N LEU A 14 17.98 12.88 43.02
CA LEU A 14 16.52 12.95 43.10
C LEU A 14 16.00 13.34 41.73
N GLY A 15 15.92 12.35 40.84
CA GLY A 15 15.05 12.40 39.70
C GLY A 15 13.63 12.26 40.23
N MET A 16 12.84 13.31 40.21
CA MET A 16 11.38 13.21 40.26
C MET A 16 10.97 12.46 38.97
N SER A 17 10.95 11.13 39.02
CA SER A 17 10.19 10.34 38.06
C SER A 17 8.73 10.69 38.29
N ALA A 18 8.11 11.43 37.38
CA ALA A 18 6.66 11.39 37.28
C ALA A 18 6.32 9.89 37.17
N GLN A 19 5.73 9.32 38.23
CA GLN A 19 5.25 7.94 38.20
C GLN A 19 4.21 7.90 37.09
N ALA A 20 4.52 7.23 36.02
CA ALA A 20 3.54 6.93 34.97
C ALA A 20 2.38 6.22 35.68
N GLN A 21 1.21 6.84 35.66
CA GLN A 21 0.05 6.30 36.35
C GLN A 21 -0.33 5.01 35.63
N THR A 22 -0.41 3.91 36.38
CA THR A 22 -0.73 2.58 35.83
C THR A 22 -2.12 2.59 35.21
N ALA A 23 -2.20 2.25 33.94
CA ALA A 23 -3.48 2.05 33.25
C ALA A 23 -4.16 0.79 33.80
N VAL A 24 -5.48 0.74 33.76
CA VAL A 24 -6.28 -0.42 34.22
C VAL A 24 -7.13 -0.92 33.07
N LEU A 25 -6.88 -2.15 32.64
CA LEU A 25 -7.70 -2.85 31.65
C LEU A 25 -8.60 -3.86 32.34
N ASN A 26 -9.91 -3.62 32.31
CA ASN A 26 -10.91 -4.54 32.80
C ASN A 26 -11.52 -5.30 31.61
N VAL A 27 -11.51 -6.62 31.65
CA VAL A 27 -12.13 -7.49 30.64
C VAL A 27 -13.12 -8.41 31.34
N ASP A 28 -14.36 -8.46 30.88
CA ASP A 28 -15.38 -9.40 31.31
C ASP A 28 -15.75 -10.35 30.18
N ALA A 29 -15.06 -11.48 30.12
CA ALA A 29 -15.25 -12.49 29.06
C ALA A 29 -16.60 -13.24 29.17
N SER A 30 -17.38 -13.05 30.25
CA SER A 30 -18.74 -13.57 30.39
C SER A 30 -19.80 -12.63 29.81
N ARG A 31 -19.44 -11.36 29.55
CA ARG A 31 -20.36 -10.35 29.01
C ARG A 31 -20.11 -10.18 27.51
N GLU A 32 -20.76 -11.03 26.73
CA GLU A 32 -20.69 -10.97 25.28
C GLU A 32 -21.33 -9.71 24.70
N GLY A 33 -20.74 -9.17 23.67
CA GLY A 33 -21.18 -8.04 22.87
C GLY A 33 -21.64 -8.49 21.46
N ILE A 34 -21.19 -7.77 20.44
CA ILE A 34 -21.50 -8.08 19.03
C ILE A 34 -20.68 -9.25 18.53
N ASP A 35 -21.23 -10.00 17.58
CA ASP A 35 -20.48 -10.99 16.83
C ASP A 35 -19.57 -10.32 15.80
N ILE A 36 -18.39 -10.89 15.60
CA ILE A 36 -17.43 -10.42 14.62
C ILE A 36 -17.79 -11.00 13.26
N SER A 37 -17.80 -10.17 12.22
CA SER A 37 -18.10 -10.61 10.87
C SER A 37 -17.12 -11.71 10.41
N PRO A 38 -17.62 -12.83 9.90
CA PRO A 38 -16.76 -13.89 9.40
C PRO A 38 -15.97 -13.48 8.15
N THR A 39 -16.32 -12.36 7.51
CA THR A 39 -15.68 -11.81 6.32
C THR A 39 -14.87 -10.54 6.60
N LEU A 40 -14.58 -10.21 7.88
CA LEU A 40 -13.98 -8.94 8.25
C LEU A 40 -12.65 -8.67 7.52
N TYR A 41 -11.74 -9.65 7.43
CA TYR A 41 -10.40 -9.46 6.85
C TYR A 41 -10.28 -10.12 5.49
N GLY A 42 -9.94 -9.33 4.47
CA GLY A 42 -9.70 -9.81 3.12
C GLY A 42 -8.50 -9.13 2.46
N LEU A 43 -8.45 -9.27 1.14
CA LEU A 43 -7.37 -8.73 0.31
C LEU A 43 -7.94 -7.79 -0.75
N PHE A 44 -7.21 -6.71 -0.97
CA PHE A 44 -7.29 -5.89 -2.17
C PHE A 44 -6.17 -6.29 -3.13
N TYR A 45 -6.49 -6.48 -4.40
CA TYR A 45 -5.50 -6.68 -5.43
C TYR A 45 -5.73 -5.72 -6.59
N GLU A 46 -4.69 -5.04 -6.98
CA GLU A 46 -4.63 -4.17 -8.15
C GLU A 46 -3.33 -4.41 -8.91
N GLU A 47 -3.37 -4.27 -10.24
CA GLU A 47 -2.19 -4.25 -11.10
C GLU A 47 -1.50 -2.88 -11.00
N ILE A 48 -0.82 -2.64 -9.88
CA ILE A 48 -0.04 -1.45 -9.52
C ILE A 48 1.36 -1.89 -9.09
N ASN A 49 2.39 -1.06 -9.33
CA ASN A 49 3.75 -1.36 -8.88
C ASN A 49 4.29 -2.72 -9.38
N HIS A 50 3.86 -3.19 -10.55
CA HIS A 50 4.12 -4.54 -11.04
C HIS A 50 3.67 -5.64 -10.08
N ALA A 51 2.52 -5.46 -9.44
CA ALA A 51 1.96 -6.46 -8.53
C ALA A 51 1.66 -7.80 -9.21
N GLY A 52 1.21 -7.76 -10.46
CA GLY A 52 0.97 -8.95 -11.30
C GLY A 52 2.10 -9.17 -12.29
N GLU A 53 2.19 -8.34 -13.31
CA GLU A 53 3.24 -8.42 -14.34
C GLU A 53 4.63 -8.20 -13.73
N GLY A 54 5.44 -9.24 -13.64
CA GLY A 54 6.73 -9.20 -12.95
C GLY A 54 6.61 -9.35 -11.43
N GLY A 55 5.44 -9.76 -10.94
CA GLY A 55 5.11 -9.98 -9.54
C GLY A 55 4.37 -11.30 -9.31
N LEU A 56 3.14 -11.21 -8.82
CA LEU A 56 2.32 -12.39 -8.45
C LEU A 56 2.05 -13.32 -9.63
N TYR A 57 1.83 -12.80 -10.83
CA TYR A 57 1.74 -13.59 -12.05
C TYR A 57 3.11 -14.17 -12.39
N ALA A 58 3.22 -15.49 -12.42
CA ALA A 58 4.51 -16.18 -12.50
C ALA A 58 5.16 -16.19 -13.88
N GLU A 59 4.69 -15.40 -14.86
CA GLU A 59 5.36 -15.22 -16.15
C GLU A 59 6.70 -14.51 -15.97
N LEU A 60 7.78 -15.14 -16.38
CA LEU A 60 9.15 -14.62 -16.23
C LEU A 60 9.65 -13.82 -17.44
N ILE A 61 9.00 -13.95 -18.59
CA ILE A 61 9.39 -13.27 -19.83
C ILE A 61 8.65 -11.95 -19.95
N GLN A 62 9.36 -10.85 -19.90
CA GLN A 62 8.79 -9.54 -20.22
C GLN A 62 8.64 -9.39 -21.73
N ASN A 63 7.54 -8.77 -22.19
CA ASN A 63 7.25 -8.59 -23.63
C ASN A 63 7.26 -9.93 -24.39
N ARG A 64 6.51 -10.91 -23.88
CA ARG A 64 6.45 -12.29 -24.42
C ARG A 64 5.89 -12.38 -25.84
N SER A 65 5.03 -11.43 -26.23
CA SER A 65 4.35 -11.35 -27.52
C SER A 65 4.96 -10.33 -28.48
N PHE A 66 6.01 -9.60 -28.05
CA PHE A 66 6.66 -8.54 -28.83
C PHE A 66 5.74 -7.35 -29.18
N GLU A 67 4.60 -7.24 -28.49
CA GLU A 67 3.63 -6.15 -28.69
C GLU A 67 4.06 -4.84 -28.02
N ASP A 68 4.90 -4.90 -26.97
CA ASP A 68 5.29 -3.71 -26.22
C ASP A 68 6.11 -2.75 -27.08
N GLU A 69 5.79 -1.48 -26.94
CA GLU A 69 6.54 -0.40 -27.54
C GLU A 69 7.38 0.33 -26.49
N ALA A 70 8.43 0.98 -26.95
CA ALA A 70 9.19 1.90 -26.11
C ALA A 70 8.32 3.13 -25.82
N LEU A 71 7.70 3.15 -24.65
CA LEU A 71 6.74 4.19 -24.27
C LEU A 71 7.43 5.49 -23.85
N PRO A 72 6.97 6.65 -24.34
CA PRO A 72 7.34 7.93 -23.77
C PRO A 72 6.63 8.11 -22.43
N ILE A 73 7.30 7.88 -21.32
CA ILE A 73 6.73 8.09 -20.00
C ILE A 73 7.11 9.48 -19.49
N PRO A 74 6.17 10.42 -19.30
CA PRO A 74 6.44 11.66 -18.61
C PRO A 74 6.80 11.39 -17.15
N ASN A 75 7.79 12.10 -16.61
CA ASN A 75 8.10 12.09 -15.19
C ASN A 75 6.93 12.67 -14.40
N ARG A 76 6.02 11.83 -13.90
CA ARG A 76 5.07 12.20 -12.85
C ARG A 76 5.10 11.13 -11.78
N ARG A 77 5.22 11.58 -10.53
CA ARG A 77 5.25 10.78 -9.31
C ARG A 77 3.93 10.96 -8.59
N PHE A 78 3.34 9.89 -8.09
CA PHE A 78 2.35 9.91 -7.04
C PHE A 78 3.00 9.30 -5.79
N GLY A 79 2.88 9.96 -4.64
CA GLY A 79 3.43 9.52 -3.35
C GLY A 79 4.12 10.67 -2.60
N ALA A 80 4.00 10.67 -1.29
CA ALA A 80 4.32 11.80 -0.41
C ALA A 80 5.77 12.28 -0.40
N ASN A 81 6.74 11.57 -0.96
CA ASN A 81 8.15 11.94 -0.85
C ASN A 81 8.95 12.03 -2.17
N GLY A 82 8.33 12.13 -3.31
CA GLY A 82 8.96 12.63 -4.54
C GLY A 82 10.32 12.05 -4.98
N GLU A 83 10.91 11.07 -4.30
CA GLU A 83 12.24 10.51 -4.57
C GLU A 83 12.15 8.99 -4.77
N GLY A 84 11.74 8.60 -5.95
CA GLY A 84 11.92 7.24 -6.46
C GLY A 84 12.68 7.32 -7.77
N GLU A 85 13.90 6.83 -7.82
CA GLU A 85 14.53 6.57 -9.09
C GLU A 85 13.74 5.48 -9.81
N ARG A 86 13.24 5.79 -11.02
CA ARG A 86 12.71 4.75 -11.88
C ARG A 86 13.89 3.93 -12.39
N PHE A 87 14.08 2.78 -11.81
CA PHE A 87 14.94 1.73 -12.36
C PHE A 87 14.18 1.02 -13.47
N GLY A 88 14.37 1.47 -14.65
CA GLY A 88 13.85 0.94 -15.88
C GLY A 88 14.19 1.94 -16.96
N GLY A 89 15.45 1.94 -17.38
CA GLY A 89 15.90 2.76 -18.51
C GLY A 89 15.00 2.44 -19.69
N ARG A 90 14.42 3.47 -20.31
CA ARG A 90 13.69 3.32 -21.58
C ARG A 90 14.55 2.53 -22.55
N PRO A 91 14.01 1.52 -23.23
CA PRO A 91 14.70 0.97 -24.38
C PRO A 91 15.01 2.09 -25.35
N ALA A 92 16.22 2.13 -25.89
CA ALA A 92 16.58 3.10 -26.92
C ALA A 92 15.63 2.97 -28.11
N PRO A 93 15.29 4.05 -28.84
CA PRO A 93 14.48 3.98 -30.04
C PRO A 93 15.02 2.91 -31.02
N GLY A 94 14.13 2.04 -31.52
CA GLY A 94 14.47 0.94 -32.39
C GLY A 94 14.96 -0.34 -31.71
N THR A 95 14.95 -0.40 -30.37
CA THR A 95 15.15 -1.64 -29.60
C THR A 95 13.84 -2.34 -29.30
N ILE A 96 13.89 -3.66 -29.19
CA ILE A 96 12.74 -4.48 -28.76
C ILE A 96 12.78 -4.55 -27.23
N PRO A 97 11.77 -4.03 -26.49
CA PRO A 97 11.79 -4.01 -25.05
C PRO A 97 12.08 -5.39 -24.44
N ALA A 98 12.99 -5.47 -23.46
CA ALA A 98 13.45 -6.66 -22.75
C ALA A 98 14.25 -7.69 -23.57
N TRP A 99 14.30 -7.58 -24.91
CA TRP A 99 14.99 -8.52 -25.78
C TRP A 99 16.24 -7.94 -26.41
N TYR A 100 17.32 -8.73 -26.45
CA TYR A 100 18.60 -8.34 -27.11
C TYR A 100 19.37 -9.53 -27.63
N ALA A 101 20.20 -9.29 -28.63
CA ALA A 101 21.10 -10.31 -29.17
C ALA A 101 22.29 -10.53 -28.22
N THR A 102 22.69 -11.80 -28.05
CA THR A 102 23.86 -12.21 -27.26
C THR A 102 24.63 -13.32 -28.00
N ASN A 103 25.08 -13.00 -29.23
CA ASN A 103 25.73 -13.94 -30.11
C ASN A 103 27.10 -14.39 -29.56
N SER A 104 27.40 -15.67 -29.68
CA SER A 104 28.74 -16.19 -29.46
C SER A 104 29.76 -15.61 -30.44
N LYS A 105 31.05 -15.58 -30.08
CA LYS A 105 32.09 -15.11 -30.97
C LYS A 105 32.05 -15.88 -32.30
N GLY A 106 31.97 -15.17 -33.45
CA GLY A 106 31.87 -15.75 -34.78
C GLY A 106 30.44 -16.12 -35.20
N ALA A 107 29.45 -15.77 -34.45
CA ALA A 107 28.04 -15.81 -34.83
C ALA A 107 27.52 -14.39 -35.11
N ALA A 108 26.56 -14.27 -36.03
CA ALA A 108 25.92 -13.02 -36.38
C ALA A 108 24.43 -13.20 -36.60
N SER A 109 23.64 -12.32 -35.97
CA SER A 109 22.19 -12.32 -36.15
C SER A 109 21.59 -10.91 -35.91
N ARG A 110 20.38 -10.71 -36.41
CA ARG A 110 19.59 -9.47 -36.27
C ARG A 110 18.17 -9.80 -35.84
N MET A 111 17.62 -8.99 -34.95
CA MET A 111 16.24 -9.04 -34.52
C MET A 111 15.46 -7.85 -35.06
N GLU A 112 14.26 -8.09 -35.55
CA GLU A 112 13.34 -7.07 -36.05
C GLU A 112 11.90 -7.46 -35.72
N ILE A 113 11.04 -6.50 -35.53
CA ILE A 113 9.59 -6.73 -35.42
C ILE A 113 9.02 -6.88 -36.83
N THR A 114 8.15 -7.86 -37.02
CA THR A 114 7.37 -8.05 -38.23
C THR A 114 5.89 -7.99 -37.97
N THR A 115 5.14 -7.46 -38.92
CA THR A 115 3.67 -7.41 -38.94
C THR A 115 3.08 -8.33 -40.01
N GLU A 116 3.93 -9.18 -40.63
CA GLU A 116 3.53 -10.06 -41.73
C GLU A 116 3.47 -11.54 -41.31
N ASN A 117 2.45 -12.24 -41.79
CA ASN A 117 2.25 -13.67 -41.48
C ASN A 117 2.24 -13.98 -39.98
N LEU A 118 1.48 -13.20 -39.25
CA LEU A 118 1.34 -13.26 -37.80
C LEU A 118 0.72 -14.57 -37.32
N LEU A 119 0.84 -14.83 -36.02
CA LEU A 119 0.34 -16.04 -35.36
C LEU A 119 -1.17 -16.22 -35.54
N ASN A 120 -1.91 -15.17 -35.30
CA ASN A 120 -3.37 -15.12 -35.39
C ASN A 120 -3.86 -13.69 -35.70
N LYS A 121 -5.14 -13.41 -35.50
CA LYS A 121 -5.72 -12.08 -35.77
C LYS A 121 -5.58 -11.11 -34.57
N VAL A 122 -5.25 -11.63 -33.38
CA VAL A 122 -5.14 -10.85 -32.14
C VAL A 122 -3.73 -10.27 -32.00
N GLN A 123 -2.70 -11.13 -32.18
CA GLN A 123 -1.31 -10.69 -32.12
C GLN A 123 -0.99 -9.86 -33.37
N GLN A 124 -0.50 -8.64 -33.17
CA GLN A 124 -0.24 -7.67 -34.25
C GLN A 124 1.24 -7.61 -34.64
N LYS A 125 2.12 -8.22 -33.83
CA LYS A 125 3.57 -8.23 -34.01
C LYS A 125 4.11 -9.63 -33.78
N ALA A 126 5.31 -9.90 -34.32
CA ALA A 126 6.10 -11.06 -34.02
C ALA A 126 7.59 -10.73 -34.16
N LEU A 127 8.48 -11.49 -33.52
CA LEU A 127 9.92 -11.35 -33.71
C LEU A 127 10.33 -12.05 -35.00
N CYS A 128 11.04 -11.34 -35.90
CA CYS A 128 11.82 -11.88 -37.02
C CYS A 128 13.29 -11.92 -36.62
N TRP A 129 13.84 -13.12 -36.39
CA TRP A 129 15.20 -13.33 -36.00
C TRP A 129 16.00 -13.88 -37.20
N THR A 130 16.78 -13.02 -37.89
CA THR A 130 17.63 -13.37 -39.04
C THR A 130 19.00 -13.74 -38.53
N ILE A 131 19.41 -15.00 -38.77
CA ILE A 131 20.70 -15.55 -38.42
C ILE A 131 21.55 -15.69 -39.68
N THR A 132 22.61 -14.93 -39.78
CA THR A 132 23.52 -14.96 -40.94
C THR A 132 24.68 -15.94 -40.73
N GLU A 133 25.19 -16.01 -39.52
CA GLU A 133 26.29 -16.91 -39.15
C GLU A 133 26.01 -17.58 -37.82
N ALA A 134 25.96 -18.92 -37.80
CA ALA A 134 25.85 -19.72 -36.59
C ALA A 134 26.33 -21.15 -36.85
N THR A 135 26.89 -21.76 -35.81
CA THR A 135 27.25 -23.18 -35.75
C THR A 135 26.99 -23.75 -34.37
N ALA A 136 27.05 -25.04 -34.19
CA ALA A 136 26.90 -25.68 -32.88
C ALA A 136 27.97 -25.24 -31.85
N LYS A 137 29.17 -24.82 -32.31
CA LYS A 137 30.24 -24.29 -31.45
C LYS A 137 30.15 -22.78 -31.23
N SER A 138 29.51 -22.08 -32.15
CA SER A 138 29.33 -20.65 -32.10
C SER A 138 27.87 -20.31 -32.47
N PRO A 139 26.91 -20.51 -31.54
CA PRO A 139 25.48 -20.26 -31.79
C PRO A 139 25.18 -18.77 -31.80
N ALA A 140 24.24 -18.39 -32.64
CA ALA A 140 23.55 -17.10 -32.49
C ALA A 140 22.54 -17.20 -31.35
N ALA A 141 22.42 -16.15 -30.57
CA ALA A 141 21.52 -16.18 -29.40
C ALA A 141 20.81 -14.85 -29.19
N ILE A 142 19.61 -14.96 -28.64
CA ILE A 142 18.80 -13.87 -28.10
C ILE A 142 18.51 -14.12 -26.65
N ALA A 143 18.38 -13.06 -25.88
CA ALA A 143 18.15 -13.12 -24.45
C ALA A 143 17.00 -12.20 -24.02
N ASN A 144 16.38 -12.55 -22.91
CA ASN A 144 15.39 -11.76 -22.21
C ASN A 144 15.78 -11.66 -20.72
N THR A 145 15.79 -10.46 -20.18
CA THR A 145 16.17 -10.23 -18.78
C THR A 145 15.02 -10.42 -17.80
N GLY A 146 13.81 -10.71 -18.28
CA GLY A 146 12.62 -10.73 -17.45
C GLY A 146 12.32 -9.35 -16.84
N TYR A 147 11.64 -9.37 -15.73
CA TYR A 147 11.33 -8.19 -14.93
C TYR A 147 12.47 -7.95 -13.92
N TRP A 148 13.53 -7.22 -14.34
CA TRP A 148 14.76 -6.91 -13.57
C TRP A 148 15.60 -8.12 -13.16
N GLY A 149 15.40 -9.26 -13.78
CA GLY A 149 16.09 -10.52 -13.55
C GLY A 149 15.13 -11.68 -13.54
N ILE A 150 15.69 -12.88 -13.64
CA ILE A 150 14.96 -14.14 -13.52
C ILE A 150 15.63 -14.97 -12.43
N ALA A 151 14.94 -15.30 -11.34
CA ALA A 151 15.47 -16.20 -10.33
C ALA A 151 15.65 -17.61 -10.90
N SER A 152 16.77 -18.23 -10.58
CA SER A 152 17.06 -19.64 -10.84
C SER A 152 17.01 -20.40 -9.52
N VAL A 153 16.02 -21.26 -9.36
CA VAL A 153 15.86 -22.07 -8.15
C VAL A 153 16.30 -23.50 -8.44
N LYS A 154 17.32 -23.97 -7.70
CA LYS A 154 17.89 -25.31 -7.90
C LYS A 154 16.84 -26.40 -7.70
N GLY A 155 16.72 -27.28 -8.69
CA GLY A 155 15.81 -28.41 -8.63
C GLY A 155 14.37 -28.09 -9.02
N ASP A 156 14.00 -26.82 -9.16
CA ASP A 156 12.66 -26.41 -9.58
C ASP A 156 12.42 -26.66 -11.07
N ARG A 157 11.17 -26.87 -11.44
CA ARG A 157 10.81 -27.17 -12.84
C ARG A 157 10.33 -25.91 -13.55
N TYR A 158 11.09 -25.50 -14.55
CA TYR A 158 10.70 -24.40 -15.44
C TYR A 158 10.07 -24.96 -16.72
N THR A 159 9.00 -24.33 -17.16
CA THR A 159 8.27 -24.70 -18.40
C THR A 159 8.28 -23.52 -19.35
N LEU A 160 9.04 -23.64 -20.41
CA LEU A 160 9.03 -22.72 -21.54
C LEU A 160 8.00 -23.17 -22.56
N SER A 161 7.19 -22.25 -23.06
CA SER A 161 6.39 -22.43 -24.27
C SER A 161 6.60 -21.25 -25.21
N PHE A 162 6.55 -21.49 -26.50
CA PHE A 162 6.62 -20.44 -27.52
C PHE A 162 6.04 -20.90 -28.83
N TRP A 163 5.56 -19.96 -29.62
CA TRP A 163 5.18 -20.23 -30.99
C TRP A 163 6.35 -19.88 -31.92
N ALA A 164 6.60 -20.75 -32.90
CA ALA A 164 7.67 -20.52 -33.87
C ALA A 164 7.32 -21.07 -35.26
N ARG A 165 7.89 -20.41 -36.28
CA ARG A 165 8.02 -20.87 -37.65
C ARG A 165 9.40 -20.47 -38.24
N ALA A 166 9.86 -21.14 -39.24
CA ALA A 166 11.15 -20.90 -39.88
C ALA A 166 11.01 -20.79 -41.39
N ASP A 167 11.97 -20.10 -42.02
CA ASP A 167 12.14 -20.16 -43.46
C ASP A 167 12.73 -21.53 -43.91
N LYS A 168 12.76 -21.77 -45.20
CA LYS A 168 13.24 -23.06 -45.71
C LYS A 168 14.75 -23.29 -45.53
N ARG A 169 15.52 -22.23 -45.20
CA ARG A 169 16.99 -22.29 -45.03
C ARG A 169 17.37 -22.79 -43.65
N TYR A 170 16.58 -22.47 -42.61
CA TYR A 170 16.90 -22.90 -41.25
C TYR A 170 16.76 -24.40 -41.10
N LYS A 171 17.85 -25.07 -40.69
CA LYS A 171 17.94 -26.54 -40.46
C LYS A 171 18.57 -26.87 -39.11
N GLY A 172 18.69 -25.87 -38.24
CA GLY A 172 19.39 -25.98 -36.98
C GLY A 172 18.53 -26.51 -35.84
N THR A 173 19.19 -26.62 -34.71
CA THR A 173 18.56 -26.90 -33.38
C THR A 173 18.54 -25.62 -32.56
N ILE A 174 17.50 -25.48 -31.75
CA ILE A 174 17.40 -24.40 -30.75
C ILE A 174 17.69 -24.99 -29.38
N SER A 175 18.59 -24.35 -28.62
CA SER A 175 18.81 -24.60 -27.21
C SER A 175 18.22 -23.42 -26.41
N VAL A 176 17.61 -23.73 -25.27
CA VAL A 176 16.94 -22.74 -24.40
C VAL A 176 17.30 -22.98 -22.93
N GLY A 177 17.20 -21.95 -22.10
CA GLY A 177 17.40 -22.11 -20.65
C GLY A 177 17.79 -20.81 -19.94
N LEU A 178 18.32 -20.95 -18.74
CA LEU A 178 18.78 -19.86 -17.89
C LEU A 178 20.31 -19.73 -17.92
N GLN A 179 20.77 -18.51 -18.03
CA GLN A 179 22.18 -18.19 -18.14
C GLN A 179 22.55 -17.03 -17.22
N SER A 180 23.81 -17.02 -16.75
CA SER A 180 24.39 -15.86 -16.08
C SER A 180 24.24 -14.58 -16.92
N LYS A 181 24.06 -13.45 -16.25
CA LYS A 181 24.06 -12.15 -16.93
C LYS A 181 25.45 -11.78 -17.47
N ASP A 182 26.52 -12.19 -16.79
CA ASP A 182 27.86 -11.65 -16.95
C ASP A 182 28.76 -12.51 -17.84
N ASP A 183 28.78 -13.84 -17.61
CA ASP A 183 29.79 -14.73 -18.17
C ASP A 183 29.27 -15.86 -19.11
N ALA A 184 27.96 -15.83 -19.41
CA ALA A 184 27.30 -16.82 -20.26
C ALA A 184 27.33 -18.28 -19.70
N THR A 185 27.53 -18.45 -18.37
CA THR A 185 27.40 -19.73 -17.67
C THR A 185 25.94 -20.19 -17.70
N TRP A 186 25.70 -21.44 -18.11
CA TRP A 186 24.36 -22.01 -18.11
C TRP A 186 24.03 -22.67 -16.78
N TYR A 187 22.97 -22.20 -16.14
CA TYR A 187 22.39 -22.84 -14.94
C TYR A 187 21.31 -23.85 -15.28
N ALA A 188 20.67 -23.69 -16.45
CA ALA A 188 19.78 -24.70 -17.04
C ALA A 188 19.91 -24.64 -18.57
N LYS A 189 19.89 -25.76 -19.25
CA LYS A 189 19.93 -25.85 -20.72
C LYS A 189 19.15 -27.05 -21.21
N ALA A 190 18.27 -26.83 -22.16
CA ALA A 190 17.54 -27.89 -22.84
C ALA A 190 17.49 -27.64 -24.38
N LYS A 191 17.27 -28.68 -25.14
CA LYS A 191 17.08 -28.62 -26.60
C LYS A 191 15.61 -28.68 -26.94
N VAL A 192 15.19 -27.86 -27.89
CA VAL A 192 13.85 -27.91 -28.47
C VAL A 192 13.72 -29.19 -29.29
N LYS A 193 12.72 -30.00 -28.97
CA LYS A 193 12.47 -31.25 -29.70
C LYS A 193 11.81 -30.99 -31.04
N GLY A 194 12.32 -31.58 -32.10
CA GLY A 194 11.83 -31.51 -33.49
C GLY A 194 12.38 -30.30 -34.26
N CYS A 195 12.12 -30.26 -35.55
CA CYS A 195 12.51 -29.18 -36.44
C CYS A 195 11.46 -28.06 -36.43
N ILE A 196 11.90 -26.81 -36.48
CA ILE A 196 11.04 -25.65 -36.72
C ILE A 196 10.60 -25.66 -38.17
N GLY A 197 9.33 -25.78 -38.43
CA GLY A 197 8.73 -25.83 -39.78
C GLY A 197 8.30 -24.48 -40.31
N LYS A 198 7.72 -24.46 -41.52
CA LYS A 198 7.27 -23.21 -42.20
C LYS A 198 5.97 -22.61 -41.63
N LYS A 199 5.18 -23.43 -40.91
CA LYS A 199 3.91 -23.00 -40.31
C LYS A 199 4.12 -22.75 -38.82
N TRP A 200 3.40 -21.79 -38.26
CA TRP A 200 3.33 -21.58 -36.83
C TRP A 200 2.99 -22.87 -36.08
N LYS A 201 3.78 -23.19 -35.08
CA LYS A 201 3.59 -24.32 -34.19
C LYS A 201 4.02 -23.94 -32.77
N LYS A 202 3.27 -24.38 -31.78
CA LYS A 202 3.63 -24.25 -30.36
C LYS A 202 4.64 -25.34 -29.98
N TYR A 203 5.72 -24.90 -29.33
CA TYR A 203 6.75 -25.75 -28.77
C TYR A 203 6.75 -25.60 -27.27
N THR A 204 6.97 -26.70 -26.55
CA THR A 204 7.07 -26.70 -25.08
C THR A 204 8.32 -27.44 -24.68
N VAL A 205 9.08 -26.88 -23.76
CA VAL A 205 10.33 -27.41 -23.24
C VAL A 205 10.36 -27.23 -21.74
N THR A 206 10.71 -28.28 -20.99
CA THR A 206 10.96 -28.20 -19.56
C THR A 206 12.45 -28.33 -19.26
N PHE A 207 12.91 -27.61 -18.26
CA PHE A 207 14.27 -27.74 -17.75
C PHE A 207 14.30 -27.45 -16.25
N THR A 208 15.40 -27.90 -15.61
CA THR A 208 15.61 -27.77 -14.18
C THR A 208 16.98 -27.12 -13.94
N PRO A 209 17.04 -26.00 -13.23
CA PRO A 209 18.31 -25.37 -12.86
C PRO A 209 19.14 -26.22 -11.90
N ASN A 210 20.46 -26.07 -11.98
CA ASN A 210 21.44 -26.79 -11.15
C ASN A 210 21.98 -25.96 -9.98
N ALA A 211 21.61 -24.68 -9.91
CA ALA A 211 22.03 -23.74 -8.87
C ALA A 211 20.95 -22.71 -8.53
N ASP A 212 20.97 -22.22 -7.28
CA ASP A 212 20.23 -21.05 -6.86
C ASP A 212 21.01 -19.81 -7.26
N VAL A 213 20.38 -18.91 -8.03
CA VAL A 213 20.95 -17.64 -8.50
C VAL A 213 19.84 -16.60 -8.58
N ASP A 214 20.00 -15.48 -7.92
CA ASP A 214 18.94 -14.46 -7.77
C ASP A 214 18.58 -13.81 -9.11
N TYR A 215 19.57 -13.53 -9.96
CA TYR A 215 19.36 -12.78 -11.19
C TYR A 215 20.04 -13.42 -12.39
N THR A 216 19.31 -14.25 -13.11
CA THR A 216 19.71 -14.82 -14.39
C THR A 216 18.98 -14.13 -15.55
N ARG A 217 19.25 -14.57 -16.77
CA ARG A 217 18.51 -14.22 -17.99
C ARG A 217 18.03 -15.48 -18.70
N PHE A 218 16.93 -15.38 -19.39
CA PHE A 218 16.51 -16.40 -20.34
C PHE A 218 17.32 -16.26 -21.63
N VAL A 219 17.75 -17.36 -22.22
CA VAL A 219 18.49 -17.39 -23.49
C VAL A 219 17.89 -18.44 -24.43
N MET A 220 17.72 -18.05 -25.68
CA MET A 220 17.42 -18.92 -26.80
C MET A 220 18.60 -18.86 -27.81
N ALA A 221 19.23 -20.01 -28.09
CA ALA A 221 20.42 -20.12 -28.94
C ALA A 221 20.16 -21.06 -30.10
N ALA A 222 20.46 -20.60 -31.34
CA ALA A 222 20.31 -21.32 -32.59
C ALA A 222 21.69 -21.66 -33.21
N ASP A 223 21.83 -22.88 -33.72
CA ASP A 223 23.11 -23.42 -34.19
C ASP A 223 23.28 -23.47 -35.72
N ALA A 224 22.41 -22.81 -36.48
CA ALA A 224 22.47 -22.74 -37.94
C ALA A 224 21.93 -21.40 -38.47
N PRO A 225 22.40 -20.97 -39.67
CA PRO A 225 21.82 -19.81 -40.35
C PRO A 225 20.41 -20.04 -40.88
N GLY A 226 19.63 -18.98 -41.03
CA GLY A 226 18.25 -18.95 -41.52
C GLY A 226 17.43 -17.87 -40.87
N VAL A 227 16.12 -17.90 -41.04
CA VAL A 227 15.20 -16.93 -40.40
C VAL A 227 14.21 -17.70 -39.56
N LEU A 228 14.14 -17.32 -38.30
CA LEU A 228 13.17 -17.77 -37.33
C LEU A 228 12.18 -16.64 -37.02
N TYR A 229 10.93 -17.02 -36.89
CA TYR A 229 9.87 -16.13 -36.43
C TYR A 229 9.37 -16.69 -35.09
N LEU A 230 9.29 -15.82 -34.09
CA LEU A 230 8.90 -16.19 -32.73
C LEU A 230 7.76 -15.31 -32.25
N ASP A 231 6.90 -15.90 -31.45
CA ASP A 231 5.80 -15.21 -30.79
C ASP A 231 5.42 -15.95 -29.51
N MET A 232 4.78 -15.26 -28.59
CA MET A 232 4.27 -15.80 -27.31
C MET A 232 5.33 -16.65 -26.58
N VAL A 233 6.51 -16.10 -26.40
CA VAL A 233 7.61 -16.74 -25.65
C VAL A 233 7.35 -16.56 -24.16
N SER A 234 7.05 -17.66 -23.49
CA SER A 234 6.53 -17.65 -22.10
C SER A 234 7.30 -18.66 -21.26
N LEU A 235 7.75 -18.27 -20.08
CA LEU A 235 8.54 -19.08 -19.15
C LEU A 235 7.92 -19.03 -17.74
N PHE A 236 7.45 -20.16 -17.25
CA PHE A 236 6.92 -20.32 -15.90
C PHE A 236 7.82 -21.20 -15.04
N PRO A 237 8.12 -20.81 -13.78
CA PRO A 237 8.62 -21.71 -12.75
C PRO A 237 7.49 -22.63 -12.29
N GLN A 238 7.72 -23.44 -11.28
CA GLN A 238 6.65 -24.15 -10.59
C GLN A 238 5.74 -23.14 -9.88
N THR A 239 4.48 -23.08 -10.28
CA THR A 239 3.50 -22.13 -9.76
C THR A 239 2.85 -22.60 -8.46
N PHE A 240 2.25 -21.70 -7.72
CA PHE A 240 1.44 -21.99 -6.55
C PHE A 240 0.34 -23.01 -6.93
N LYS A 241 0.18 -24.05 -6.10
CA LYS A 241 -0.72 -25.21 -6.35
C LYS A 241 -0.60 -25.84 -7.74
N ASN A 242 0.52 -25.61 -8.43
CA ASN A 242 0.77 -26.09 -9.80
C ASN A 242 -0.28 -25.65 -10.83
N ARG A 243 -0.93 -24.50 -10.63
CA ARG A 243 -1.86 -23.94 -11.61
C ARG A 243 -1.14 -23.60 -12.92
N ILE A 244 -1.74 -23.98 -14.03
CA ILE A 244 -1.29 -23.52 -15.36
C ILE A 244 -1.56 -22.02 -15.43
N ASN A 245 -0.61 -21.24 -15.93
CA ASN A 245 -0.72 -19.78 -15.98
C ASN A 245 -0.96 -19.17 -14.58
N GLY A 246 -0.35 -19.72 -13.55
CA GLY A 246 -0.63 -19.43 -12.15
C GLY A 246 0.31 -18.40 -11.53
N CYS A 247 0.25 -18.32 -10.21
CA CYS A 247 0.94 -17.33 -9.41
C CYS A 247 2.33 -17.80 -8.95
N ARG A 248 3.20 -16.84 -8.65
CA ARG A 248 4.47 -17.05 -7.95
C ARG A 248 4.20 -17.65 -6.57
N LYS A 249 4.95 -18.70 -6.26
CA LYS A 249 4.71 -19.50 -5.06
C LYS A 249 4.96 -18.71 -3.78
N ASP A 250 6.11 -18.03 -3.69
CA ASP A 250 6.50 -17.23 -2.54
C ASP A 250 5.47 -16.11 -2.21
N LEU A 251 5.05 -15.35 -3.22
CA LEU A 251 4.08 -14.27 -3.04
C LEU A 251 2.68 -14.79 -2.68
N ALA A 252 2.24 -15.89 -3.33
CA ALA A 252 0.96 -16.51 -3.01
C ALA A 252 0.94 -17.12 -1.60
N GLU A 253 2.04 -17.70 -1.12
CA GLU A 253 2.18 -18.19 0.25
C GLU A 253 2.10 -17.06 1.29
N MET A 254 2.64 -15.88 0.99
CA MET A 254 2.46 -14.69 1.84
C MET A 254 0.99 -14.25 1.90
N LEU A 255 0.23 -14.33 0.79
CA LEU A 255 -1.21 -14.08 0.80
C LEU A 255 -1.98 -15.12 1.63
N VAL A 256 -1.63 -16.40 1.50
CA VAL A 256 -2.25 -17.48 2.32
C VAL A 256 -2.07 -17.21 3.81
N ALA A 257 -0.90 -16.73 4.22
CA ALA A 257 -0.60 -16.43 5.62
C ALA A 257 -1.45 -15.27 6.20
N LEU A 258 -2.10 -14.46 5.36
CA LEU A 258 -3.06 -13.44 5.77
C LEU A 258 -4.47 -13.99 6.03
N HIS A 259 -4.73 -15.28 5.77
CA HIS A 259 -6.02 -15.94 5.98
C HIS A 259 -7.24 -15.19 5.41
N PRO A 260 -7.16 -14.68 4.18
CA PRO A 260 -8.17 -13.77 3.64
C PRO A 260 -9.53 -14.45 3.52
N LYS A 261 -10.59 -13.70 3.79
CA LYS A 261 -11.98 -14.16 3.63
C LYS A 261 -12.58 -13.76 2.30
N PHE A 262 -12.04 -12.75 1.66
CA PHE A 262 -12.40 -12.33 0.31
C PHE A 262 -11.16 -11.80 -0.42
N LEU A 263 -11.27 -11.74 -1.75
CA LEU A 263 -10.30 -11.11 -2.64
C LEU A 263 -11.04 -10.11 -3.54
N ARG A 264 -10.78 -8.81 -3.35
CA ARG A 264 -11.22 -7.72 -4.23
C ARG A 264 -10.25 -7.60 -5.40
N PHE A 265 -10.75 -7.69 -6.62
CA PHE A 265 -9.97 -7.63 -7.85
C PHE A 265 -10.80 -7.10 -9.03
N PRO A 266 -10.18 -6.67 -10.15
CA PRO A 266 -8.75 -6.57 -10.44
C PRO A 266 -8.12 -5.27 -9.93
N GLY A 267 -8.79 -4.56 -9.08
CA GLY A 267 -8.20 -3.44 -8.39
C GLY A 267 -9.06 -2.21 -8.28
N GLY A 268 -8.38 -1.10 -7.98
CA GLY A 268 -8.82 0.26 -7.90
C GLY A 268 -8.83 0.93 -9.27
N CYS A 269 -7.96 1.94 -9.46
CA CYS A 269 -7.87 2.73 -10.70
C CYS A 269 -7.59 1.90 -11.97
N PHE A 270 -7.00 0.72 -11.83
CA PHE A 270 -6.76 -0.19 -12.95
C PHE A 270 -8.04 -0.59 -13.68
N VAL A 271 -9.18 -0.70 -12.95
CA VAL A 271 -10.49 -1.02 -13.56
C VAL A 271 -10.92 0.07 -14.54
N GLU A 272 -10.63 1.33 -14.23
CA GLU A 272 -11.09 2.48 -14.96
C GLU A 272 -10.19 2.83 -16.14
N GLY A 273 -8.86 2.71 -15.95
CA GLY A 273 -7.89 3.18 -16.91
C GLY A 273 -7.88 4.71 -17.07
N THR A 274 -7.12 5.20 -18.06
CA THR A 274 -7.06 6.62 -18.43
C THR A 274 -7.84 6.94 -19.70
N SER A 275 -8.31 5.92 -20.40
CA SER A 275 -9.20 5.97 -21.56
C SER A 275 -10.02 4.67 -21.67
N LYS A 276 -11.00 4.62 -22.55
CA LYS A 276 -11.78 3.40 -22.82
C LYS A 276 -10.89 2.23 -23.23
N GLU A 277 -9.84 2.48 -24.01
CA GLU A 277 -8.92 1.47 -24.54
C GLU A 277 -8.00 0.91 -23.46
N THR A 278 -7.67 1.72 -22.44
CA THR A 278 -6.79 1.35 -21.34
C THR A 278 -7.55 0.85 -20.11
N ALA A 279 -8.89 0.84 -20.14
CA ALA A 279 -9.73 0.27 -19.12
C ALA A 279 -9.69 -1.27 -19.15
N TYR A 280 -9.78 -1.87 -17.98
CA TYR A 280 -9.85 -3.34 -17.87
C TYR A 280 -11.13 -3.89 -18.49
N GLU A 281 -11.01 -4.77 -19.45
CA GLU A 281 -12.14 -5.47 -20.11
C GLU A 281 -11.96 -6.98 -19.93
N TRP A 282 -12.66 -7.57 -18.97
CA TRP A 282 -12.47 -8.95 -18.54
C TRP A 282 -12.61 -9.98 -19.67
N LYS A 283 -13.47 -9.72 -20.68
CA LYS A 283 -13.67 -10.61 -21.81
C LYS A 283 -12.44 -10.78 -22.68
N ARG A 284 -11.53 -9.80 -22.69
CA ARG A 284 -10.24 -9.88 -23.38
C ARG A 284 -9.21 -10.70 -22.62
N THR A 285 -9.43 -10.93 -21.32
CA THR A 285 -8.47 -11.54 -20.41
C THR A 285 -8.73 -13.02 -20.14
N ILE A 286 -9.67 -13.65 -20.83
CA ILE A 286 -10.01 -15.06 -20.68
C ILE A 286 -9.71 -15.83 -21.96
N GLY A 287 -9.64 -17.19 -21.87
CA GLY A 287 -9.30 -18.06 -23.02
C GLY A 287 -7.80 -18.28 -23.19
N PRO A 288 -7.38 -18.80 -24.35
CA PRO A 288 -5.96 -19.06 -24.64
C PRO A 288 -5.10 -17.80 -24.56
N LEU A 289 -3.88 -17.90 -24.01
CA LEU A 289 -3.00 -16.75 -23.83
C LEU A 289 -2.66 -16.02 -25.15
N GLU A 290 -2.51 -16.79 -26.23
CA GLU A 290 -2.26 -16.27 -27.58
C GLU A 290 -3.43 -15.52 -28.21
N GLU A 291 -4.61 -15.55 -27.58
CA GLU A 291 -5.82 -14.81 -27.97
C GLU A 291 -6.11 -13.63 -27.06
N ARG A 292 -5.25 -13.35 -26.09
CA ARG A 292 -5.34 -12.20 -25.20
C ARG A 292 -4.47 -11.06 -25.75
N PRO A 293 -5.05 -9.90 -26.08
CA PRO A 293 -4.30 -8.82 -26.76
C PRO A 293 -3.30 -8.11 -25.83
N GLY A 294 -3.52 -8.16 -24.50
CA GLY A 294 -2.90 -7.25 -23.57
C GLY A 294 -3.42 -5.81 -23.74
N HIS A 295 -3.03 -4.93 -22.87
CA HIS A 295 -3.31 -3.50 -23.00
C HIS A 295 -2.27 -2.68 -22.22
N PHE A 296 -2.32 -1.36 -22.40
CA PHE A 296 -1.49 -0.46 -21.63
C PHE A 296 -2.22 -0.04 -20.34
N ASN A 297 -1.61 -0.30 -19.19
CA ASN A 297 -2.06 0.21 -17.91
C ASN A 297 -1.79 1.72 -17.85
N GLY A 298 -2.79 2.53 -18.17
CA GLY A 298 -2.65 3.97 -18.28
C GLY A 298 -2.40 4.66 -16.96
N ASN A 299 -2.93 4.14 -15.86
CA ASN A 299 -2.80 4.68 -14.52
C ASN A 299 -1.36 4.48 -13.99
N TRP A 300 -0.84 3.27 -14.10
CA TRP A 300 0.46 2.88 -13.53
C TRP A 300 1.58 2.80 -14.57
N ARG A 301 1.26 2.99 -15.88
CA ARG A 301 2.16 3.32 -16.98
C ARG A 301 3.14 2.23 -17.38
N TYR A 302 2.66 1.02 -17.46
CA TYR A 302 3.38 -0.10 -18.07
C TYR A 302 2.40 -1.01 -18.84
N PRO A 303 2.90 -1.80 -19.84
CA PRO A 303 2.05 -2.76 -20.52
C PRO A 303 1.71 -3.93 -19.62
N VAL A 304 0.48 -4.44 -19.77
CA VAL A 304 0.02 -5.68 -19.15
C VAL A 304 -0.38 -6.67 -20.24
N THR A 305 -0.03 -7.92 -20.03
CA THR A 305 -0.25 -8.99 -21.02
C THR A 305 -1.65 -9.59 -20.96
N ASP A 306 -2.51 -9.15 -20.02
CA ASP A 306 -3.77 -9.80 -19.64
C ASP A 306 -3.59 -11.31 -19.30
N GLY A 307 -2.38 -11.72 -18.98
CA GLY A 307 -2.04 -13.10 -18.66
C GLY A 307 -2.66 -13.56 -17.34
N MET A 308 -2.60 -12.71 -16.31
CA MET A 308 -3.42 -12.84 -15.10
C MET A 308 -4.75 -12.14 -15.35
N GLY A 309 -5.74 -12.87 -15.85
CA GLY A 309 -7.04 -12.33 -16.23
C GLY A 309 -8.15 -12.74 -15.25
N TYR A 310 -9.39 -12.46 -15.64
CA TYR A 310 -10.58 -12.70 -14.83
C TYR A 310 -10.67 -14.15 -14.31
N HIS A 311 -10.33 -15.12 -15.17
CA HIS A 311 -10.31 -16.54 -14.79
C HIS A 311 -9.26 -16.83 -13.72
N GLU A 312 -8.06 -16.31 -13.87
CA GLU A 312 -6.94 -16.50 -12.96
C GLU A 312 -7.19 -15.82 -11.61
N TYR A 313 -7.83 -14.64 -11.57
CA TYR A 313 -8.26 -14.02 -10.32
C TYR A 313 -9.28 -14.84 -9.55
N LEU A 314 -10.28 -15.40 -10.25
CA LEU A 314 -11.27 -16.30 -9.63
C LEU A 314 -10.60 -17.57 -9.09
N GLN A 315 -9.63 -18.14 -9.84
CA GLN A 315 -8.84 -19.28 -9.35
C GLN A 315 -7.96 -18.91 -8.14
N LEU A 316 -7.38 -17.73 -8.13
CA LEU A 316 -6.61 -17.27 -6.97
C LEU A 316 -7.50 -17.15 -5.73
N ALA A 317 -8.69 -16.55 -5.85
CA ALA A 317 -9.64 -16.49 -4.73
C ALA A 317 -9.98 -17.89 -4.19
N GLU A 318 -10.29 -18.86 -5.08
CA GLU A 318 -10.50 -20.25 -4.69
C GLU A 318 -9.27 -20.86 -4.01
N ASP A 319 -8.08 -20.63 -4.54
CA ASP A 319 -6.82 -21.15 -4.01
C ASP A 319 -6.49 -20.59 -2.62
N LEU A 320 -6.88 -19.37 -2.33
CA LEU A 320 -6.75 -18.72 -1.03
C LEU A 320 -7.87 -19.13 -0.06
N GLY A 321 -8.94 -19.76 -0.54
CA GLY A 321 -10.14 -20.03 0.25
C GLY A 321 -10.95 -18.77 0.56
N ALA A 322 -10.87 -17.79 -0.33
CA ALA A 322 -11.47 -16.46 -0.21
C ALA A 322 -12.68 -16.33 -1.16
N GLU A 323 -13.69 -15.55 -0.75
CA GLU A 323 -14.81 -15.18 -1.63
C GLU A 323 -14.33 -14.20 -2.70
N PRO A 324 -14.60 -14.41 -3.98
CA PRO A 324 -14.26 -13.43 -5.01
C PRO A 324 -15.17 -12.21 -4.92
N LEU A 325 -14.57 -11.01 -4.94
CA LEU A 325 -15.23 -9.71 -5.02
C LEU A 325 -14.72 -9.02 -6.28
N TYR A 326 -15.58 -8.94 -7.29
CA TYR A 326 -15.22 -8.36 -8.58
C TYR A 326 -15.65 -6.90 -8.67
N VAL A 327 -14.72 -6.01 -9.05
CA VAL A 327 -14.98 -4.58 -9.31
C VAL A 327 -15.23 -4.37 -10.79
N VAL A 328 -16.36 -3.73 -11.13
CA VAL A 328 -16.74 -3.46 -12.53
C VAL A 328 -16.57 -2.00 -12.89
N ASN A 329 -16.17 -1.73 -14.13
CA ASN A 329 -16.17 -0.38 -14.69
C ASN A 329 -17.62 0.07 -14.94
N VAL A 330 -17.94 1.30 -14.55
CA VAL A 330 -19.28 1.91 -14.71
C VAL A 330 -19.40 2.82 -15.92
N GLY A 331 -18.47 2.72 -16.85
CA GLY A 331 -18.40 3.61 -18.01
C GLY A 331 -17.70 4.94 -17.70
N ILE A 332 -16.78 4.93 -16.70
CA ILE A 332 -15.94 6.05 -16.31
C ILE A 332 -14.48 5.64 -16.43
N TRP A 333 -13.62 6.53 -16.84
CA TRP A 333 -12.16 6.45 -16.83
C TRP A 333 -11.55 7.80 -16.45
N HIS A 334 -10.29 7.85 -16.04
CA HIS A 334 -9.67 9.08 -15.51
C HIS A 334 -9.58 10.24 -16.50
N GLY A 335 -9.88 10.03 -17.79
CA GLY A 335 -9.90 11.06 -18.83
C GLY A 335 -11.28 11.34 -19.44
N GLY A 336 -12.34 10.66 -18.98
CA GLY A 336 -13.70 10.82 -19.55
C GLY A 336 -14.69 9.75 -19.10
N PHE A 337 -15.85 9.72 -19.73
CA PHE A 337 -16.94 8.82 -19.36
C PHE A 337 -17.92 8.60 -20.52
N VAL A 338 -18.70 7.56 -20.45
CA VAL A 338 -19.91 7.35 -21.25
C VAL A 338 -21.08 7.99 -20.50
N HIS A 339 -21.97 8.71 -21.19
CA HIS A 339 -23.16 9.29 -20.58
C HIS A 339 -23.97 8.22 -19.83
N HIS A 340 -24.46 8.53 -18.64
CA HIS A 340 -25.16 7.56 -17.77
C HIS A 340 -26.38 6.90 -18.41
N ASP A 341 -27.06 7.53 -19.40
CA ASP A 341 -28.14 6.92 -20.18
C ASP A 341 -27.65 5.90 -21.21
N SER A 342 -26.35 5.77 -21.43
CA SER A 342 -25.74 4.93 -22.49
C SER A 342 -24.84 3.82 -21.96
N ILE A 343 -24.93 3.48 -20.68
CA ILE A 343 -24.06 2.49 -20.01
C ILE A 343 -24.52 1.03 -20.14
N GLY A 344 -25.49 0.74 -20.98
CA GLY A 344 -26.05 -0.62 -21.14
C GLY A 344 -25.02 -1.69 -21.47
N GLU A 345 -23.94 -1.35 -22.20
CA GLU A 345 -22.83 -2.26 -22.49
C GLU A 345 -22.08 -2.67 -21.20
N TYR A 346 -21.83 -1.71 -20.30
CA TYR A 346 -21.14 -1.97 -19.04
C TYR A 346 -21.99 -2.79 -18.07
N ILE A 347 -23.31 -2.53 -18.01
CA ILE A 347 -24.26 -3.33 -17.24
C ILE A 347 -24.28 -4.77 -17.77
N GLN A 348 -24.34 -4.96 -19.10
CA GLN A 348 -24.29 -6.30 -19.68
C GLN A 348 -22.96 -7.01 -19.40
N ASN A 349 -21.83 -6.28 -19.40
CA ASN A 349 -20.53 -6.82 -19.02
C ASN A 349 -20.50 -7.32 -17.57
N ALA A 350 -21.11 -6.62 -16.63
CA ALA A 350 -21.25 -7.07 -15.25
C ALA A 350 -22.08 -8.35 -15.15
N LEU A 351 -23.23 -8.40 -15.81
CA LEU A 351 -24.10 -9.58 -15.84
C LEU A 351 -23.39 -10.80 -16.45
N ASP A 352 -22.64 -10.60 -17.53
CA ASP A 352 -21.85 -11.62 -18.21
C ASP A 352 -20.71 -12.15 -17.32
N ALA A 353 -20.08 -11.26 -16.53
CA ALA A 353 -19.03 -11.65 -15.57
C ALA A 353 -19.59 -12.52 -14.44
N ILE A 354 -20.75 -12.16 -13.89
CA ILE A 354 -21.45 -12.99 -12.90
C ILE A 354 -21.82 -14.34 -13.54
N GLU A 355 -22.33 -14.37 -14.79
CA GLU A 355 -22.64 -15.60 -15.49
C GLU A 355 -21.39 -16.46 -15.73
N TYR A 356 -20.23 -15.86 -16.04
CA TYR A 356 -18.98 -16.60 -16.16
C TYR A 356 -18.59 -17.24 -14.84
N ALA A 357 -18.66 -16.52 -13.74
CA ALA A 357 -18.28 -17.02 -12.42
C ALA A 357 -19.26 -18.10 -11.92
N ASN A 358 -20.58 -17.89 -12.06
CA ASN A 358 -21.62 -18.67 -11.38
C ASN A 358 -22.51 -19.51 -12.31
N GLY A 359 -22.55 -19.18 -13.61
CA GLY A 359 -23.43 -19.84 -14.57
C GLY A 359 -23.10 -21.33 -14.79
N ASP A 360 -24.09 -22.08 -15.18
CA ASP A 360 -23.95 -23.50 -15.48
C ASP A 360 -23.54 -23.76 -16.94
N LYS A 361 -23.46 -25.05 -17.32
CA LYS A 361 -23.10 -25.49 -18.68
C LYS A 361 -24.11 -25.09 -19.77
N TYR A 362 -25.30 -24.64 -19.41
CA TYR A 362 -26.32 -24.24 -20.36
C TYR A 362 -26.25 -22.76 -20.69
N THR A 363 -25.59 -21.97 -19.87
CA THR A 363 -25.35 -20.56 -20.12
C THR A 363 -24.15 -20.35 -21.03
N LYS A 364 -24.07 -19.19 -21.69
CA LYS A 364 -22.98 -18.87 -22.61
C LYS A 364 -21.64 -18.82 -21.90
N TYR A 365 -21.55 -18.01 -20.85
CA TYR A 365 -20.28 -17.75 -20.15
C TYR A 365 -19.95 -18.84 -19.13
N GLY A 366 -20.94 -19.53 -18.54
CA GLY A 366 -20.69 -20.72 -17.72
C GLY A 366 -20.04 -21.85 -18.54
N ARG A 367 -20.48 -22.04 -19.79
CA ARG A 367 -19.84 -22.97 -20.72
C ARG A 367 -18.41 -22.54 -21.06
N MET A 368 -18.16 -21.25 -21.25
CA MET A 368 -16.83 -20.72 -21.53
C MET A 368 -15.87 -20.97 -20.35
N ARG A 369 -16.33 -20.76 -19.12
CA ARG A 369 -15.55 -21.12 -17.90
C ARG A 369 -15.17 -22.61 -17.91
N ILE A 370 -16.13 -23.50 -18.24
CA ILE A 370 -15.88 -24.94 -18.32
C ILE A 370 -14.85 -25.26 -19.41
N GLN A 371 -14.91 -24.60 -20.57
CA GLN A 371 -13.93 -24.77 -21.65
C GLN A 371 -12.54 -24.25 -21.23
N ASN A 372 -12.48 -23.22 -20.38
CA ASN A 372 -11.24 -22.72 -19.82
C ASN A 372 -10.70 -23.56 -18.65
N GLY A 373 -11.31 -24.75 -18.41
CA GLY A 373 -10.77 -25.74 -17.48
C GLY A 373 -11.36 -25.77 -16.08
N HIS A 374 -12.39 -24.94 -15.79
CA HIS A 374 -13.03 -24.89 -14.48
C HIS A 374 -14.52 -25.27 -14.55
N PRO A 375 -14.87 -26.58 -14.39
CA PRO A 375 -16.25 -27.06 -14.54
C PRO A 375 -17.21 -26.53 -13.46
N ALA A 376 -16.76 -26.42 -12.20
CA ALA A 376 -17.56 -25.93 -11.09
C ALA A 376 -17.75 -24.39 -11.15
N PRO A 377 -18.85 -23.84 -10.66
CA PRO A 377 -18.96 -22.40 -10.45
C PRO A 377 -17.98 -21.92 -9.34
N PHE A 378 -17.53 -20.68 -9.44
CA PHE A 378 -16.70 -20.04 -8.42
C PHE A 378 -17.52 -19.50 -7.24
N ASN A 379 -18.85 -19.48 -7.36
CA ASN A 379 -19.79 -19.01 -6.33
C ASN A 379 -19.54 -17.56 -5.86
N MET A 380 -19.26 -16.68 -6.79
CA MET A 380 -19.05 -15.25 -6.50
C MET A 380 -20.31 -14.66 -5.87
N LYS A 381 -20.14 -13.99 -4.73
CA LYS A 381 -21.25 -13.39 -3.94
C LYS A 381 -21.24 -11.88 -3.94
N TYR A 382 -20.09 -11.26 -4.23
CA TYR A 382 -19.86 -9.83 -4.12
C TYR A 382 -19.49 -9.22 -5.47
N ILE A 383 -20.09 -8.08 -5.76
CA ILE A 383 -19.74 -7.25 -6.91
C ILE A 383 -19.73 -5.79 -6.48
N GLU A 384 -18.68 -5.08 -6.85
CA GLU A 384 -18.54 -3.67 -6.58
C GLU A 384 -18.73 -2.85 -7.85
N ILE A 385 -19.55 -1.80 -7.75
CA ILE A 385 -19.96 -0.98 -8.88
C ILE A 385 -19.06 0.25 -8.97
N GLY A 386 -18.04 0.19 -9.83
CA GLY A 386 -17.05 1.23 -10.00
C GLY A 386 -15.96 1.21 -8.91
N ASN A 387 -15.06 2.18 -8.97
CA ASN A 387 -13.99 2.42 -8.01
C ASN A 387 -13.80 3.92 -7.82
N GLU A 388 -13.91 4.44 -6.60
CA GLU A 388 -13.69 5.86 -6.25
C GLU A 388 -14.41 6.86 -7.18
N ASN A 389 -15.54 6.48 -7.76
CA ASN A 389 -16.23 7.29 -8.76
C ASN A 389 -17.09 8.41 -8.16
N TYR A 390 -17.39 8.35 -6.88
CA TYR A 390 -18.14 9.38 -6.19
C TYR A 390 -17.19 10.43 -5.59
N GLN A 391 -16.66 11.32 -6.44
CA GLN A 391 -15.72 12.37 -6.06
C GLN A 391 -16.27 13.75 -6.42
N PRO A 392 -16.77 14.54 -5.45
CA PRO A 392 -17.35 15.84 -5.73
C PRO A 392 -16.34 16.89 -6.20
N VAL A 393 -15.04 16.68 -5.99
CA VAL A 393 -14.01 17.72 -6.23
C VAL A 393 -13.26 17.53 -7.55
N ALA A 394 -13.12 16.30 -8.04
CA ALA A 394 -12.26 16.03 -9.19
C ALA A 394 -12.99 16.01 -10.53
N HIS A 395 -14.28 15.75 -10.55
CA HIS A 395 -15.02 15.51 -11.78
C HIS A 395 -16.46 16.02 -11.70
N GLU A 396 -16.66 17.31 -11.94
CA GLU A 396 -18.00 17.83 -12.28
C GLU A 396 -18.68 17.02 -13.39
N GLN A 397 -17.92 16.18 -14.09
CA GLN A 397 -18.32 15.37 -15.22
C GLN A 397 -18.56 13.89 -14.89
N SER A 398 -18.11 13.40 -13.75
CA SER A 398 -18.41 12.06 -13.22
C SER A 398 -19.57 12.06 -12.24
N ASP A 399 -20.27 13.16 -12.14
CA ASP A 399 -21.56 13.22 -11.47
C ASP A 399 -22.48 12.13 -12.04
N HIS A 400 -23.60 11.89 -11.45
CA HIS A 400 -24.47 10.77 -11.84
C HIS A 400 -23.92 9.38 -11.46
N TYR A 401 -22.98 9.26 -10.48
CA TYR A 401 -22.60 7.94 -9.99
C TYR A 401 -23.82 7.21 -9.39
N ALA A 402 -24.66 7.93 -8.66
CA ALA A 402 -25.87 7.34 -8.07
C ALA A 402 -26.81 6.77 -9.14
N GLU A 403 -27.01 7.51 -10.25
CA GLU A 403 -27.83 7.07 -11.38
C GLU A 403 -27.22 5.87 -12.11
N ARG A 404 -25.88 5.80 -12.21
CA ARG A 404 -25.19 4.63 -12.74
C ARG A 404 -25.37 3.44 -11.83
N TYR A 405 -25.07 3.61 -10.55
CA TYR A 405 -25.19 2.58 -9.53
C TYR A 405 -26.58 1.94 -9.52
N ILE A 406 -27.65 2.74 -9.51
CA ILE A 406 -29.01 2.24 -9.45
C ILE A 406 -29.40 1.41 -10.70
N GLN A 407 -28.87 1.75 -11.88
CA GLN A 407 -29.11 0.96 -13.10
C GLN A 407 -28.42 -0.41 -12.99
N PHE A 408 -27.14 -0.44 -12.52
CA PHE A 408 -26.44 -1.72 -12.24
C PHE A 408 -27.18 -2.53 -11.15
N TYR A 409 -27.55 -1.90 -10.04
CA TYR A 409 -28.24 -2.52 -8.93
C TYR A 409 -29.54 -3.21 -9.40
N ASN A 410 -30.38 -2.49 -10.09
CA ASN A 410 -31.66 -3.01 -10.59
C ASN A 410 -31.46 -4.18 -11.58
N ALA A 411 -30.53 -4.06 -12.51
CA ALA A 411 -30.25 -5.10 -13.50
C ALA A 411 -29.67 -6.36 -12.85
N ILE A 412 -28.73 -6.21 -11.93
CA ILE A 412 -28.12 -7.34 -11.22
C ILE A 412 -29.14 -8.02 -10.31
N LYS A 413 -29.87 -7.26 -9.47
CA LYS A 413 -30.88 -7.82 -8.56
C LYS A 413 -32.05 -8.51 -9.29
N ALA A 414 -32.41 -8.03 -10.48
CA ALA A 414 -33.43 -8.69 -11.28
C ALA A 414 -33.02 -10.09 -11.75
N ARG A 415 -31.74 -10.33 -11.98
CA ARG A 415 -31.22 -11.63 -12.47
C ARG A 415 -30.56 -12.49 -11.38
N TYR A 416 -29.93 -11.83 -10.41
CA TYR A 416 -29.14 -12.44 -9.31
C TYR A 416 -29.50 -11.76 -7.99
N PRO A 417 -30.70 -12.01 -7.43
CA PRO A 417 -31.20 -11.29 -6.23
C PRO A 417 -30.33 -11.50 -4.97
N GLU A 418 -29.58 -12.61 -4.93
CA GLU A 418 -28.68 -12.98 -3.84
C GLU A 418 -27.33 -12.23 -3.84
N MET A 419 -26.96 -11.62 -4.98
CA MET A 419 -25.70 -10.92 -5.13
C MET A 419 -25.63 -9.71 -4.17
N GLN A 420 -24.57 -9.62 -3.40
CA GLN A 420 -24.27 -8.44 -2.57
C GLN A 420 -23.59 -7.38 -3.44
N ILE A 421 -24.19 -6.21 -3.49
CA ILE A 421 -23.77 -5.11 -4.36
C ILE A 421 -23.16 -4.01 -3.51
N ILE A 422 -21.91 -3.65 -3.84
CA ILE A 422 -21.14 -2.63 -3.14
C ILE A 422 -21.14 -1.36 -3.97
N GLY A 423 -21.44 -0.23 -3.33
CA GLY A 423 -21.35 1.09 -3.93
C GLY A 423 -20.22 1.90 -3.33
N ASN A 424 -19.63 2.79 -4.12
CA ASN A 424 -18.54 3.63 -3.65
C ASN A 424 -19.02 4.74 -2.71
N VAL A 425 -18.22 5.00 -1.69
CA VAL A 425 -18.15 6.26 -0.97
C VAL A 425 -16.85 6.92 -1.37
N GLU A 426 -16.80 8.23 -1.34
CA GLU A 426 -15.59 8.89 -1.71
C GLU A 426 -14.52 8.81 -0.62
N SER A 427 -13.24 8.65 -1.07
CA SER A 427 -12.08 8.50 -0.21
C SER A 427 -11.44 9.81 0.27
N TRP A 428 -11.73 10.93 -0.35
CA TRP A 428 -10.91 12.15 -0.17
C TRP A 428 -11.53 13.23 0.72
N GLY A 429 -12.52 12.91 1.54
CA GLY A 429 -13.01 13.83 2.54
C GLY A 429 -14.51 13.88 2.76
N THR A 430 -15.29 13.03 2.12
CA THR A 430 -16.72 12.87 2.40
C THR A 430 -16.97 11.53 3.06
N ASP A 431 -17.03 11.53 4.39
CA ASP A 431 -17.35 10.33 5.18
C ASP A 431 -18.84 9.91 5.04
N TYR A 432 -19.65 10.67 4.26
CA TYR A 432 -21.08 10.43 4.10
C TYR A 432 -21.58 10.81 2.70
N PRO A 433 -21.74 9.86 1.76
CA PRO A 433 -22.44 10.13 0.51
C PRO A 433 -23.94 10.28 0.80
N THR A 434 -24.51 11.40 0.42
CA THR A 434 -25.94 11.70 0.62
C THR A 434 -26.84 10.79 -0.23
N TRP A 435 -26.34 10.30 -1.37
CA TRP A 435 -27.10 9.48 -2.31
C TRP A 435 -27.60 8.14 -1.72
N ARG A 436 -26.89 7.57 -0.72
CA ARG A 436 -27.29 6.33 -0.05
C ARG A 436 -28.63 6.39 0.65
N ASN A 437 -29.10 7.59 1.02
CA ASN A 437 -30.39 7.77 1.65
C ASN A 437 -31.55 7.73 0.64
N GLU A 438 -31.22 7.84 -0.63
CA GLU A 438 -32.19 7.94 -1.75
C GLU A 438 -32.27 6.64 -2.55
N HIS A 439 -31.27 5.74 -2.43
CA HIS A 439 -31.13 4.52 -3.22
C HIS A 439 -30.84 3.29 -2.34
N PRO A 440 -31.31 2.09 -2.73
CA PRO A 440 -30.98 0.86 -2.04
C PRO A 440 -29.51 0.52 -2.22
N VAL A 441 -28.82 0.25 -1.10
CA VAL A 441 -27.41 -0.13 -1.06
C VAL A 441 -27.24 -1.29 -0.09
N ASP A 442 -26.60 -2.39 -0.52
CA ASP A 442 -26.30 -3.51 0.37
C ASP A 442 -25.09 -3.17 1.25
N MET A 443 -24.02 -2.66 0.63
CA MET A 443 -22.76 -2.29 1.29
C MET A 443 -22.19 -1.01 0.66
N LEU A 444 -21.44 -0.24 1.48
CA LEU A 444 -20.71 0.94 1.05
C LEU A 444 -19.22 0.72 1.22
N ASP A 445 -18.44 1.07 0.21
CA ASP A 445 -17.00 1.03 0.23
C ASP A 445 -16.41 2.39 0.62
N GLU A 446 -15.58 2.40 1.67
CA GLU A 446 -14.90 3.58 2.20
C GLU A 446 -13.39 3.42 2.06
N HIS A 447 -12.68 4.48 1.63
CA HIS A 447 -11.23 4.48 1.42
C HIS A 447 -10.53 5.54 2.28
N TYR A 448 -9.38 5.19 2.90
CA TYR A 448 -8.64 6.09 3.78
C TYR A 448 -7.13 5.97 3.63
N TYR A 449 -6.50 7.08 3.19
CA TYR A 449 -5.05 7.21 3.08
C TYR A 449 -4.59 8.43 3.88
N ARG A 450 -4.09 8.22 5.11
CA ARG A 450 -3.84 9.27 6.10
C ARG A 450 -2.57 8.99 6.91
N SER A 451 -2.27 9.86 7.89
CA SER A 451 -1.14 9.71 8.81
C SER A 451 -1.42 8.67 9.92
N PRO A 452 -0.38 8.16 10.60
CA PRO A 452 -0.54 7.24 11.74
C PRO A 452 -1.41 7.83 12.85
N LEU A 453 -1.23 9.11 13.14
CA LEU A 453 -1.99 9.79 14.20
C LEU A 453 -3.47 9.96 13.82
N TRP A 454 -3.78 10.18 12.54
CA TRP A 454 -5.16 10.20 12.06
C TRP A 454 -5.84 8.84 12.31
N PHE A 455 -5.19 7.75 11.92
CA PHE A 455 -5.73 6.39 12.13
C PHE A 455 -5.93 6.08 13.61
N ALA A 456 -4.96 6.42 14.47
CA ALA A 456 -5.08 6.25 15.92
C ALA A 456 -6.27 7.05 16.49
N GLY A 457 -6.48 8.28 16.01
CA GLY A 457 -7.62 9.11 16.39
C GLY A 457 -8.99 8.61 15.91
N LYS A 458 -9.01 7.63 15.01
CA LYS A 458 -10.24 7.06 14.44
C LYS A 458 -10.68 5.72 15.07
N TYR A 459 -10.11 5.36 16.24
CA TYR A 459 -10.52 4.18 17.00
C TYR A 459 -12.05 4.09 17.25
N HIS A 460 -12.72 5.22 17.42
CA HIS A 460 -14.17 5.34 17.66
C HIS A 460 -14.95 5.80 16.42
N HIS A 461 -14.38 5.70 15.22
CA HIS A 461 -14.96 6.24 14.00
C HIS A 461 -16.36 5.69 13.69
N TYR A 462 -16.56 4.40 13.90
CA TYR A 462 -17.79 3.71 13.54
C TYR A 462 -18.82 3.60 14.69
N ASP A 463 -18.50 4.09 15.91
CA ASP A 463 -19.35 3.92 17.09
C ASP A 463 -20.76 4.51 16.92
N ASN A 464 -20.88 5.57 16.12
CA ASN A 464 -22.13 6.29 15.91
C ASN A 464 -22.79 6.03 14.55
N TYR A 465 -22.29 5.07 13.76
CA TYR A 465 -22.93 4.71 12.50
C TYR A 465 -24.29 4.07 12.74
N ASP A 466 -25.25 4.34 11.82
CA ASP A 466 -26.58 3.73 11.88
C ASP A 466 -26.51 2.21 11.68
N ARG A 467 -26.78 1.44 12.75
CA ARG A 467 -26.75 -0.02 12.72
C ARG A 467 -27.79 -0.66 11.80
N LYS A 468 -28.80 0.11 11.37
CA LYS A 468 -29.82 -0.31 10.40
C LYS A 468 -29.48 0.09 8.96
N GLY A 469 -28.44 0.90 8.80
CA GLY A 469 -27.95 1.32 7.50
C GLY A 469 -27.24 0.22 6.72
N PRO A 470 -26.74 0.53 5.53
CA PRO A 470 -25.89 -0.38 4.73
C PRO A 470 -24.68 -0.83 5.54
N LYS A 471 -24.22 -2.04 5.28
CA LYS A 471 -22.94 -2.49 5.86
C LYS A 471 -21.78 -1.70 5.25
N ILE A 472 -20.69 -1.61 6.00
CA ILE A 472 -19.47 -0.93 5.56
C ILE A 472 -18.42 -1.96 5.16
N TYR A 473 -17.85 -1.73 4.02
CA TYR A 473 -16.61 -2.28 3.55
C TYR A 473 -15.55 -1.18 3.55
N VAL A 474 -14.44 -1.36 4.27
CA VAL A 474 -13.29 -0.46 4.17
C VAL A 474 -12.35 -1.06 3.13
N GLY A 475 -12.60 -0.72 1.85
CA GLY A 475 -12.01 -1.41 0.70
C GLY A 475 -10.56 -1.09 0.49
N GLU A 476 -10.15 0.14 0.83
CA GLU A 476 -8.76 0.55 0.75
C GLU A 476 -8.38 1.41 1.95
N TYR A 477 -7.35 1.00 2.68
CA TYR A 477 -6.76 1.85 3.71
C TYR A 477 -5.27 1.55 3.90
N ALA A 478 -4.52 2.59 4.14
CA ALA A 478 -3.12 2.53 4.56
C ALA A 478 -2.68 3.86 5.16
N VAL A 479 -1.71 3.82 6.03
CA VAL A 479 -0.96 5.02 6.42
C VAL A 479 -0.02 5.40 5.29
N THR A 480 -0.17 6.62 4.73
CA THR A 480 0.59 7.08 3.54
C THR A 480 1.40 8.34 3.76
N SER A 481 1.37 8.93 4.96
CA SER A 481 2.20 10.06 5.35
C SER A 481 2.91 9.77 6.67
N ASP A 482 4.07 10.38 6.90
CA ASP A 482 4.92 10.19 8.09
C ASP A 482 5.26 8.71 8.39
N CYS A 483 5.39 7.90 7.36
CA CYS A 483 5.47 6.44 7.46
C CYS A 483 6.74 5.86 6.82
N GLY A 484 7.63 6.68 6.25
CA GLY A 484 8.71 6.16 5.42
C GLY A 484 8.18 5.32 4.27
N GLU A 485 8.76 4.15 4.08
CA GLU A 485 8.22 3.13 3.17
C GLU A 485 7.27 2.12 3.86
N GLY A 486 6.75 2.44 5.03
CA GLY A 486 5.87 1.60 5.86
C GLY A 486 6.58 1.16 7.15
N ASN A 487 6.69 2.09 8.11
CA ASN A 487 7.35 1.86 9.39
C ASN A 487 6.40 1.27 10.45
N LEU A 488 6.95 0.91 11.60
CA LEU A 488 6.18 0.36 12.72
C LEU A 488 5.09 1.31 13.22
N LYS A 489 5.34 2.63 13.26
CA LYS A 489 4.33 3.61 13.71
C LYS A 489 3.12 3.62 12.79
N ALA A 490 3.32 3.50 11.47
CA ALA A 490 2.25 3.34 10.50
C ALA A 490 1.40 2.11 10.81
N ALA A 491 2.06 0.96 10.95
CA ALA A 491 1.40 -0.31 11.26
C ALA A 491 0.61 -0.27 12.58
N LEU A 492 1.11 0.43 13.61
CA LEU A 492 0.39 0.60 14.88
C LEU A 492 -0.84 1.51 14.76
N GLY A 493 -0.76 2.58 13.95
CA GLY A 493 -1.94 3.41 13.64
C GLY A 493 -3.03 2.59 12.96
N GLU A 494 -2.65 1.78 11.97
CA GLU A 494 -3.55 0.84 11.30
C GLU A 494 -4.13 -0.20 12.26
N ALA A 495 -3.31 -0.76 13.18
CA ALA A 495 -3.77 -1.70 14.20
C ALA A 495 -4.87 -1.10 15.09
N ILE A 496 -4.72 0.15 15.52
CA ILE A 496 -5.73 0.87 16.33
C ILE A 496 -7.03 1.02 15.55
N TYR A 497 -6.94 1.39 14.29
CA TYR A 497 -8.11 1.52 13.41
C TYR A 497 -8.81 0.17 13.19
N MET A 498 -8.03 -0.91 12.98
CA MET A 498 -8.55 -2.28 12.89
C MET A 498 -9.28 -2.71 14.17
N MET A 499 -8.76 -2.34 15.35
CA MET A 499 -9.49 -2.58 16.62
C MET A 499 -10.82 -1.82 16.64
N GLY A 500 -10.88 -0.60 16.11
CA GLY A 500 -12.12 0.16 15.95
C GLY A 500 -13.12 -0.54 15.02
N MET A 501 -12.65 -1.14 13.92
CA MET A 501 -13.48 -1.96 13.03
C MET A 501 -13.98 -3.23 13.72
N GLU A 502 -13.14 -3.93 14.49
CA GLU A 502 -13.56 -5.10 15.29
C GLU A 502 -14.64 -4.74 16.30
N ASN A 503 -14.49 -3.62 17.02
CA ASN A 503 -15.46 -3.12 17.98
C ASN A 503 -16.84 -2.80 17.37
N ASN A 504 -16.86 -2.61 16.04
CA ASN A 504 -18.03 -2.21 15.26
C ASN A 504 -18.34 -3.21 14.13
N SER A 505 -18.00 -4.49 14.34
CA SER A 505 -18.11 -5.51 13.28
C SER A 505 -19.55 -5.90 12.92
N ASP A 506 -20.54 -5.39 13.67
CA ASP A 506 -21.94 -5.44 13.30
C ASP A 506 -22.30 -4.48 12.15
N ILE A 507 -21.51 -3.45 11.92
CA ILE A 507 -21.67 -2.52 10.81
C ILE A 507 -20.49 -2.62 9.82
N VAL A 508 -19.23 -2.67 10.28
CA VAL A 508 -18.05 -2.89 9.42
C VAL A 508 -17.85 -4.37 9.23
N THR A 509 -18.26 -4.88 8.10
CA THR A 509 -18.26 -6.34 7.86
C THR A 509 -17.09 -6.83 7.02
N MET A 510 -16.39 -5.94 6.33
CA MET A 510 -15.26 -6.26 5.46
C MET A 510 -14.21 -5.14 5.52
N CYS A 511 -12.94 -5.48 5.43
CA CYS A 511 -11.85 -4.52 5.22
C CYS A 511 -10.65 -5.16 4.52
N SER A 512 -9.91 -4.36 3.75
CA SER A 512 -8.69 -4.76 3.05
C SER A 512 -7.67 -3.63 2.97
N TYR A 513 -6.42 -3.94 3.29
CA TYR A 513 -5.29 -3.03 3.13
C TYR A 513 -4.93 -2.83 1.66
N ALA A 514 -4.54 -1.62 1.26
CA ALA A 514 -4.16 -1.29 -0.10
C ALA A 514 -2.97 -0.32 -0.17
N PRO A 515 -2.02 -0.51 -1.15
CA PRO A 515 -1.85 -1.69 -2.01
C PRO A 515 -1.12 -2.85 -1.33
N VAL A 516 -1.30 -4.07 -1.85
CA VAL A 516 -0.67 -5.27 -1.26
C VAL A 516 0.78 -5.43 -1.70
N PHE A 517 1.10 -5.23 -2.98
CA PHE A 517 2.39 -5.60 -3.56
C PHE A 517 3.14 -4.43 -4.18
N VAL A 518 4.47 -4.44 -4.03
CA VAL A 518 5.39 -3.59 -4.78
C VAL A 518 6.62 -4.35 -5.22
N ASN A 519 6.92 -4.31 -6.52
CA ASN A 519 8.25 -4.63 -7.01
C ASN A 519 9.18 -3.46 -6.69
N ILE A 520 10.26 -3.71 -5.95
CA ILE A 520 11.17 -2.65 -5.47
C ILE A 520 11.86 -1.85 -6.58
N HIS A 521 11.80 -2.35 -7.81
CA HIS A 521 12.36 -1.69 -8.98
C HIS A 521 11.39 -0.73 -9.68
N ASP A 522 10.09 -0.76 -9.36
CA ASP A 522 9.08 0.17 -9.88
C ASP A 522 8.07 0.57 -8.82
N LYS A 523 8.46 1.54 -7.99
CA LYS A 523 7.66 2.07 -6.89
C LYS A 523 6.90 3.31 -7.35
N THR A 524 5.72 3.13 -7.91
CA THR A 524 4.86 4.25 -8.33
C THR A 524 4.03 4.78 -7.16
N TRP A 525 3.62 3.89 -6.26
CA TRP A 525 2.88 4.19 -5.03
C TRP A 525 3.57 3.54 -3.83
N MET A 526 3.51 4.20 -2.67
CA MET A 526 4.01 3.71 -1.38
C MET A 526 3.18 4.29 -0.22
N PRO A 527 3.12 3.59 0.93
CA PRO A 527 3.72 2.29 1.23
C PRO A 527 2.89 1.11 0.70
N ASP A 528 3.50 -0.07 0.72
CA ASP A 528 2.89 -1.33 0.30
C ASP A 528 3.12 -2.42 1.35
N MET A 529 2.22 -3.40 1.40
CA MET A 529 2.24 -4.43 2.42
C MET A 529 3.37 -5.45 2.23
N ILE A 530 3.54 -5.93 0.98
CA ILE A 530 4.53 -6.94 0.61
C ILE A 530 5.47 -6.37 -0.45
N ARG A 531 6.76 -6.44 -0.18
CA ARG A 531 7.83 -6.00 -1.08
C ARG A 531 8.52 -7.19 -1.68
N PHE A 532 8.90 -7.09 -2.94
CA PHE A 532 9.56 -8.18 -3.63
C PHE A 532 10.43 -7.69 -4.80
N ASP A 533 11.32 -8.58 -5.26
CA ASP A 533 11.99 -8.54 -6.56
C ASP A 533 11.88 -9.89 -7.27
N ALA A 534 12.75 -10.16 -8.24
CA ALA A 534 12.74 -11.42 -8.97
C ALA A 534 13.02 -12.66 -8.09
N ALA A 535 13.72 -12.51 -6.96
CA ALA A 535 14.23 -13.61 -6.14
C ALA A 535 13.82 -13.54 -4.67
N HIS A 536 13.43 -12.37 -4.16
CA HIS A 536 13.18 -12.13 -2.75
C HIS A 536 11.77 -11.57 -2.54
N SER A 537 11.21 -11.82 -1.35
CA SER A 537 9.94 -11.24 -0.91
C SER A 537 9.93 -11.10 0.61
N TRP A 538 9.37 -9.99 1.12
CA TRP A 538 9.26 -9.73 2.56
C TRP A 538 8.09 -8.82 2.89
N GLY A 539 7.58 -8.92 4.13
CA GLY A 539 6.48 -8.10 4.63
C GLY A 539 6.97 -6.81 5.28
N SER A 540 6.24 -5.73 5.08
CA SER A 540 6.36 -4.52 5.91
C SER A 540 5.83 -4.78 7.33
N PRO A 541 6.05 -3.90 8.32
CA PRO A 541 5.37 -3.99 9.62
C PRO A 541 3.84 -4.07 9.49
N SER A 542 3.22 -3.39 8.51
CA SER A 542 1.78 -3.47 8.22
C SER A 542 1.36 -4.88 7.81
N TYR A 543 2.16 -5.62 7.02
CA TYR A 543 1.91 -7.02 6.70
C TYR A 543 1.73 -7.87 7.96
N TYR A 544 2.62 -7.69 8.93
CA TYR A 544 2.56 -8.45 10.17
C TYR A 544 1.39 -8.04 11.06
N VAL A 545 0.99 -6.77 11.05
CA VAL A 545 -0.24 -6.33 11.74
C VAL A 545 -1.47 -6.97 11.12
N GLN A 546 -1.63 -6.92 9.79
CA GLN A 546 -2.75 -7.55 9.08
C GLN A 546 -2.81 -9.06 9.38
N ARG A 547 -1.68 -9.74 9.30
CA ARG A 547 -1.55 -11.15 9.61
C ARG A 547 -1.93 -11.47 11.06
N LEU A 548 -1.39 -10.73 12.02
CA LEU A 548 -1.68 -10.91 13.44
C LEU A 548 -3.17 -10.72 13.76
N PHE A 549 -3.83 -9.76 13.13
CA PHE A 549 -5.26 -9.54 13.31
C PHE A 549 -6.08 -10.69 12.72
N ALA A 550 -5.75 -11.15 11.52
CA ALA A 550 -6.45 -12.27 10.89
C ALA A 550 -6.26 -13.61 11.64
N GLU A 551 -5.06 -13.86 12.18
CA GLU A 551 -4.75 -15.05 12.99
C GLU A 551 -5.39 -15.00 14.38
N ASN A 552 -5.62 -13.79 14.92
CA ASN A 552 -6.08 -13.57 16.29
C ASN A 552 -7.44 -12.87 16.36
N VAL A 553 -8.33 -13.21 15.46
CA VAL A 553 -9.72 -12.79 15.48
C VAL A 553 -10.55 -13.78 16.32
N GLY A 554 -11.40 -13.24 17.20
CA GLY A 554 -12.40 -14.05 17.94
C GLY A 554 -13.70 -14.19 17.17
N THR A 555 -14.70 -14.78 17.81
CA THR A 555 -16.05 -14.89 17.24
C THR A 555 -17.00 -13.79 17.73
N THR A 556 -16.74 -13.25 18.93
CA THR A 556 -17.65 -12.32 19.59
C THR A 556 -16.85 -11.33 20.43
N MET A 557 -17.14 -10.05 20.34
CA MET A 557 -16.56 -9.05 21.24
C MET A 557 -17.05 -9.27 22.66
N VAL A 558 -16.23 -8.92 23.65
CA VAL A 558 -16.64 -8.95 25.07
C VAL A 558 -16.44 -7.58 25.71
N ALA A 559 -17.13 -7.36 26.82
CA ALA A 559 -17.01 -6.10 27.53
C ALA A 559 -15.56 -5.86 27.98
N SER A 560 -14.97 -4.78 27.52
CA SER A 560 -13.64 -4.32 27.92
C SER A 560 -13.65 -2.82 28.18
N GLU A 561 -12.92 -2.40 29.21
CA GLU A 561 -12.82 -1.00 29.60
C GLU A 561 -11.36 -0.70 29.94
N LEU A 562 -10.74 0.22 29.20
CA LEU A 562 -9.40 0.72 29.48
C LEU A 562 -9.51 2.05 30.21
N LYS A 563 -9.08 2.07 31.49
CA LYS A 563 -8.96 3.30 32.29
C LYS A 563 -7.51 3.75 32.23
N GLN A 564 -7.30 4.90 31.64
CA GLN A 564 -5.99 5.52 31.58
C GLN A 564 -6.12 7.00 31.96
N THR A 565 -5.08 7.57 32.55
CA THR A 565 -5.02 9.00 32.71
C THR A 565 -4.49 9.57 31.41
N ARG A 566 -5.21 10.54 30.84
CA ARG A 566 -4.73 11.28 29.68
C ARG A 566 -3.34 11.85 30.00
N ARG A 567 -2.41 11.69 29.09
CA ARG A 567 -1.09 12.31 29.20
C ARG A 567 -1.31 13.83 29.32
N PRO A 568 -0.90 14.48 30.42
CA PRO A 568 -1.00 15.93 30.51
C PRO A 568 -0.11 16.55 29.45
N ARG A 569 -0.48 17.73 28.95
CA ARG A 569 0.40 18.52 28.10
C ARG A 569 1.73 18.72 28.83
N PRO A 570 2.89 18.48 28.19
CA PRO A 570 4.17 18.77 28.81
C PRO A 570 4.27 20.26 29.16
N GLU A 571 4.68 20.57 30.36
CA GLU A 571 4.83 21.96 30.81
C GLU A 571 6.09 22.61 30.27
N LYS A 572 7.12 21.81 29.98
CA LYS A 572 8.42 22.29 29.47
C LYS A 572 8.42 22.23 27.94
N PHE A 573 8.57 23.39 27.32
CA PHE A 573 8.52 23.52 25.86
C PHE A 573 9.53 24.55 25.37
N SER A 574 9.74 24.61 24.06
CA SER A 574 10.40 25.66 23.35
C SER A 574 9.51 26.20 22.22
N ILE A 575 10.03 27.14 21.45
CA ILE A 575 9.40 27.68 20.25
C ILE A 575 10.38 27.72 19.10
N GLY A 576 9.87 27.96 17.87
CA GLY A 576 10.74 28.07 16.72
C GLY A 576 10.10 28.81 15.55
N LEU A 577 10.86 28.91 14.49
CA LEU A 577 10.51 29.53 13.22
C LEU A 577 10.78 28.53 12.09
N GLY A 578 10.00 28.60 11.02
CA GLY A 578 10.21 27.68 9.91
C GLY A 578 9.68 28.20 8.58
N SER A 579 10.02 27.52 7.50
CA SER A 579 9.45 27.75 6.19
C SER A 579 9.40 26.46 5.35
N TRP A 580 8.53 26.47 4.36
CA TRP A 580 8.37 25.39 3.39
C TRP A 580 8.45 26.00 1.98
N ASN A 581 9.42 25.60 1.18
CA ASN A 581 9.68 26.12 -0.16
C ASN A 581 9.63 27.66 -0.30
N THR A 582 10.02 28.39 0.76
CA THR A 582 9.82 29.85 0.88
C THR A 582 10.97 30.53 1.60
N GLU A 583 11.43 31.65 1.04
CA GLU A 583 12.36 32.56 1.70
C GLU A 583 11.57 33.50 2.60
N VAL A 584 11.98 33.62 3.87
CA VAL A 584 11.23 34.32 4.90
C VAL A 584 12.13 35.16 5.79
N GLU A 585 11.55 36.19 6.40
CA GLU A 585 12.16 37.02 7.43
C GLU A 585 11.25 37.14 8.65
N TYR A 586 11.85 37.07 9.84
CA TYR A 586 11.18 37.21 11.12
C TYR A 586 11.85 38.26 11.97
N LYS A 587 11.09 38.96 12.85
CA LYS A 587 11.60 39.89 13.85
C LYS A 587 10.64 40.04 15.02
N ASP A 588 11.10 40.70 16.06
CA ASP A 588 10.32 41.09 17.26
C ASP A 588 9.67 39.84 17.93
N VAL A 589 10.37 38.69 17.92
CA VAL A 589 9.87 37.44 18.50
C VAL A 589 9.88 37.54 20.02
N LYS A 590 8.71 37.40 20.66
CA LYS A 590 8.53 37.54 22.11
C LYS A 590 7.61 36.44 22.62
N LEU A 591 8.05 35.79 23.70
CA LEU A 591 7.23 34.88 24.47
C LEU A 591 6.82 35.55 25.77
N THR A 592 5.54 35.60 26.07
CA THR A 592 5.00 36.18 27.31
C THR A 592 4.43 35.08 28.19
N ILE A 593 4.96 34.93 29.40
CA ILE A 593 4.49 33.98 30.41
C ILE A 593 4.04 34.77 31.64
N GLY A 594 2.76 34.72 31.95
CA GLY A 594 2.21 35.62 32.97
C GLY A 594 2.43 37.08 32.60
N ASN A 595 3.16 37.83 33.47
CA ASN A 595 3.51 39.22 33.21
C ASN A 595 4.96 39.41 32.70
N THR A 596 5.69 38.34 32.46
CA THR A 596 7.09 38.39 32.02
C THR A 596 7.21 38.18 30.52
N GLN A 597 7.90 39.11 29.86
CA GLN A 597 8.24 39.02 28.44
C GLN A 597 9.66 38.48 28.27
N HIS A 598 9.84 37.49 27.45
CA HIS A 598 11.11 36.89 27.03
C HIS A 598 11.31 37.22 25.55
N PRO A 599 12.22 38.15 25.19
CA PRO A 599 12.64 38.33 23.80
C PRO A 599 13.44 37.10 23.35
N ILE A 600 13.13 36.60 22.14
CA ILE A 600 13.78 35.42 21.58
C ILE A 600 14.64 35.85 20.39
N ASP A 601 15.93 35.87 20.58
CA ASP A 601 16.94 36.35 19.63
C ASP A 601 18.03 35.31 19.33
N ASN A 602 17.97 34.13 19.95
CA ASN A 602 18.91 33.04 19.79
C ASN A 602 18.21 31.79 19.24
N TYR A 603 18.81 31.16 18.23
CA TYR A 603 18.26 29.99 17.58
C TYR A 603 19.32 28.95 17.21
N LYS A 604 19.00 27.67 17.41
CA LYS A 604 19.70 26.55 16.81
C LYS A 604 19.13 26.36 15.41
N PHE A 605 19.93 26.59 14.39
CA PHE A 605 19.52 26.41 12.99
C PHE A 605 19.59 24.95 12.59
N GLY A 606 18.48 24.46 12.05
CA GLY A 606 18.38 23.18 11.36
C GLY A 606 18.55 23.35 9.85
N LYS A 607 17.75 22.61 9.07
CA LYS A 607 17.73 22.68 7.62
C LYS A 607 17.41 24.10 7.13
N GLY A 608 18.07 24.56 6.06
CA GLY A 608 17.92 25.88 5.46
C GLY A 608 19.18 26.72 5.58
N LYS A 609 19.17 27.92 4.94
CA LYS A 609 20.25 28.91 5.04
C LYS A 609 19.76 30.07 5.90
N TRP A 610 20.07 30.00 7.16
CA TRP A 610 19.65 30.94 8.17
C TRP A 610 20.72 32.00 8.47
N ASN A 611 20.31 33.22 8.82
CA ASN A 611 21.14 34.29 9.26
C ASN A 611 20.37 35.25 10.18
N ILE A 612 21.03 35.83 11.15
CA ILE A 612 20.50 36.91 11.98
C ILE A 612 21.32 38.17 11.73
N ASN A 613 20.66 39.25 11.32
CA ASN A 613 21.31 40.55 11.12
C ASN A 613 20.37 41.68 11.59
N GLU A 614 20.85 42.56 12.44
CA GLU A 614 20.09 43.70 12.99
C GLU A 614 18.70 43.29 13.53
N GLY A 615 18.65 42.18 14.25
CA GLY A 615 17.39 41.66 14.84
C GLY A 615 16.42 41.02 13.84
N ILE A 616 16.81 40.92 12.57
CA ILE A 616 16.02 40.17 11.54
C ILE A 616 16.61 38.78 11.37
N ILE A 617 15.79 37.77 11.56
CA ILE A 617 16.10 36.38 11.34
C ILE A 617 15.64 36.04 9.92
N SER A 618 16.57 35.65 9.04
CA SER A 618 16.28 35.37 7.62
C SER A 618 16.58 33.95 7.26
N GLN A 619 15.69 33.31 6.51
CA GLN A 619 15.88 32.01 5.84
C GLN A 619 15.80 32.24 4.32
N ARG A 620 16.83 31.76 3.56
CA ARG A 620 17.07 32.14 2.16
C ARG A 620 17.13 30.94 1.19
N THR A 621 16.50 29.84 1.54
CA THR A 621 16.38 28.68 0.62
C THR A 621 14.93 28.31 0.40
N GLN A 622 14.61 27.94 -0.84
CA GLN A 622 13.30 27.39 -1.20
C GLN A 622 13.40 25.88 -1.13
N THR A 623 13.38 25.34 0.08
CA THR A 623 13.37 23.89 0.36
C THR A 623 12.39 23.62 1.50
N THR A 624 11.95 22.37 1.60
CA THR A 624 10.98 21.91 2.61
C THR A 624 11.61 21.88 4.01
N GLU A 625 10.79 22.07 5.04
CA GLU A 625 11.14 21.86 6.46
C GLU A 625 12.38 22.64 6.93
N CYS A 626 12.52 23.88 6.51
CA CYS A 626 13.52 24.74 7.10
C CYS A 626 13.08 25.14 8.50
N VAL A 627 13.90 24.88 9.51
CA VAL A 627 13.57 25.14 10.93
C VAL A 627 14.70 25.83 11.68
N ALA A 628 14.32 26.70 12.62
CA ALA A 628 15.20 27.34 13.58
C ALA A 628 14.51 27.27 14.95
N ILE A 629 15.10 26.56 15.92
CA ILE A 629 14.50 26.30 17.23
C ILE A 629 15.23 27.11 18.28
N CYS A 630 14.49 27.78 19.16
CA CYS A 630 15.05 28.42 20.34
C CYS A 630 15.71 27.37 21.25
N PRO A 631 17.01 27.53 21.61
CA PRO A 631 17.69 26.55 22.45
C PRO A 631 17.24 26.60 23.93
N GLU A 632 16.56 27.65 24.33
CA GLU A 632 16.01 27.80 25.67
C GLU A 632 14.69 27.03 25.78
N SER A 633 14.47 26.45 26.96
CA SER A 633 13.21 25.83 27.31
C SER A 633 12.49 26.64 28.36
N PHE A 634 11.17 26.77 28.21
CA PHE A 634 10.29 27.48 29.12
C PHE A 634 9.35 26.49 29.81
N THR A 635 8.89 26.85 31.00
CA THR A 635 7.93 26.02 31.77
C THR A 635 6.67 26.82 31.98
N ALA A 636 5.60 26.44 31.26
CA ALA A 636 4.27 27.03 31.40
C ALA A 636 3.22 26.19 30.67
N THR A 637 2.00 26.21 31.16
CA THR A 637 0.82 25.69 30.44
C THR A 637 0.07 26.78 29.69
N SER A 638 0.38 28.06 29.99
CA SER A 638 -0.26 29.23 29.37
C SER A 638 0.75 30.27 28.99
N TYR A 639 0.73 30.75 27.75
CA TYR A 639 1.64 31.78 27.24
C TYR A 639 1.10 32.44 25.97
N ASP A 640 1.68 33.58 25.61
CA ASP A 640 1.43 34.26 24.34
C ASP A 640 2.75 34.36 23.57
N LEU A 641 2.76 33.95 22.32
CA LEU A 641 3.86 34.12 21.38
C LEU A 641 3.48 35.20 20.36
N THR A 642 4.30 36.24 20.25
CA THR A 642 4.10 37.32 19.29
C THR A 642 5.35 37.54 18.46
N LEU A 643 5.18 37.85 17.18
CA LEU A 643 6.26 38.11 16.24
C LEU A 643 5.75 38.83 14.98
N LYS A 644 6.72 39.32 14.19
CA LYS A 644 6.44 39.75 12.82
C LYS A 644 7.12 38.82 11.81
N ALA A 645 6.44 38.49 10.72
CA ALA A 645 6.96 37.67 9.63
C ALA A 645 6.71 38.33 8.26
N ARG A 646 7.63 38.08 7.31
CA ARG A 646 7.55 38.56 5.93
C ARG A 646 8.03 37.47 4.97
N LYS A 647 7.22 37.15 3.95
CA LYS A 647 7.62 36.35 2.81
C LYS A 647 8.49 37.17 1.85
N LYS A 648 9.60 36.59 1.38
CA LYS A 648 10.51 37.24 0.41
C LYS A 648 10.35 36.66 -0.99
N ALA A 649 10.27 35.32 -1.10
CA ALA A 649 10.10 34.60 -2.34
C ALA A 649 9.63 33.17 -2.05
N GLY A 650 9.16 32.43 -3.07
CA GLY A 650 8.75 31.03 -2.96
C GLY A 650 7.25 30.83 -3.01
N ASP A 651 6.82 29.59 -2.87
CA ASP A 651 5.47 29.15 -3.18
C ASP A 651 4.49 29.28 -2.00
N GLU A 652 4.99 29.18 -0.77
CA GLU A 652 4.17 29.21 0.45
C GLU A 652 4.41 30.46 1.32
N GLY A 653 3.94 30.48 2.53
CA GLY A 653 4.16 31.54 3.49
C GLY A 653 5.20 31.18 4.53
N PHE A 654 4.82 31.15 5.81
CA PHE A 654 5.76 30.92 6.90
C PHE A 654 5.17 30.03 7.99
N LEU A 655 6.04 29.32 8.71
CA LEU A 655 5.71 28.41 9.80
C LEU A 655 6.15 29.01 11.13
N ILE A 656 5.24 29.04 12.10
CA ILE A 656 5.55 29.44 13.47
C ILE A 656 5.43 28.21 14.36
N ILE A 657 6.57 27.76 14.88
CA ILE A 657 6.64 26.56 15.72
C ILE A 657 6.37 26.96 17.16
N PHE A 658 5.44 26.24 17.79
CA PHE A 658 5.09 26.43 19.19
C PHE A 658 4.82 25.08 19.84
N ASP A 659 4.76 25.04 21.19
CA ASP A 659 4.71 23.75 21.90
C ASP A 659 5.75 22.76 21.36
N TYR A 660 6.97 23.25 21.13
CA TYR A 660 8.07 22.39 20.71
C TYR A 660 8.63 21.69 21.94
N PHE A 661 8.25 20.42 22.12
CA PHE A 661 8.73 19.57 23.21
C PHE A 661 10.02 18.85 22.79
N ASP A 662 10.04 18.36 21.57
CA ASP A 662 11.17 17.74 20.87
C ASP A 662 10.89 17.67 19.35
N GLU A 663 11.75 17.02 18.57
CA GLU A 663 11.61 16.91 17.11
C GLU A 663 10.44 16.04 16.65
N ASP A 664 9.92 15.18 17.51
CA ASP A 664 8.80 14.29 17.24
C ASP A 664 7.47 14.79 17.86
N ASN A 665 7.53 15.89 18.64
CA ASN A 665 6.36 16.41 19.37
C ASN A 665 6.36 17.94 19.36
N PHE A 666 5.61 18.53 18.44
CA PHE A 666 5.48 19.98 18.31
C PHE A 666 4.23 20.39 17.52
N LYS A 667 3.92 21.67 17.54
CA LYS A 667 2.88 22.26 16.69
C LYS A 667 3.45 23.37 15.84
N TRP A 668 2.87 23.61 14.68
CA TRP A 668 3.10 24.84 13.96
C TRP A 668 1.83 25.50 13.44
N PHE A 669 1.86 26.83 13.39
CA PHE A 669 0.89 27.61 12.67
C PHE A 669 1.44 27.85 11.26
N ASN A 670 0.83 27.20 10.29
CA ASN A 670 1.19 27.28 8.87
C ASN A 670 0.37 28.40 8.23
N LEU A 671 1.01 29.50 7.88
CA LEU A 671 0.40 30.66 7.30
C LEU A 671 0.75 30.74 5.81
N GLY A 672 -0.26 30.64 4.92
CA GLY A 672 -0.06 30.53 3.48
C GLY A 672 0.57 29.21 3.05
N GLY A 673 0.17 28.11 3.68
CA GLY A 673 0.55 26.78 3.27
C GLY A 673 -0.21 26.25 2.06
N TRP A 674 0.14 25.03 1.62
CA TRP A 674 -0.48 24.32 0.49
C TRP A 674 -0.51 25.16 -0.80
N GLY A 675 0.63 25.72 -1.17
CA GLY A 675 0.74 26.58 -2.35
C GLY A 675 0.15 27.98 -2.14
N ASN A 676 0.21 28.49 -0.91
CA ASN A 676 -0.24 29.82 -0.51
C ASN A 676 -1.75 30.06 -0.63
N VAL A 677 -2.56 29.04 -0.29
CA VAL A 677 -4.02 29.10 -0.39
C VAL A 677 -4.76 28.91 0.92
N GLN A 678 -4.08 28.47 1.98
CA GLN A 678 -4.67 28.18 3.29
C GLN A 678 -3.78 28.63 4.45
N HIS A 679 -4.43 28.88 5.60
CA HIS A 679 -3.80 28.97 6.91
C HIS A 679 -4.23 27.76 7.73
N GLY A 680 -3.32 27.10 8.44
CA GLY A 680 -3.66 25.90 9.20
C GLY A 680 -2.85 25.74 10.48
N ILE A 681 -3.38 24.97 11.42
CA ILE A 681 -2.63 24.45 12.55
C ILE A 681 -2.40 22.97 12.33
N GLU A 682 -1.13 22.59 12.35
CA GLU A 682 -0.69 21.19 12.24
C GLU A 682 -0.05 20.77 13.56
N ASN A 683 -0.34 19.55 13.97
CA ASN A 683 0.17 18.95 15.20
C ASN A 683 1.03 17.74 14.84
N THR A 684 2.26 17.72 15.34
CA THR A 684 3.14 16.54 15.28
C THR A 684 3.17 15.91 16.66
N LEU A 685 2.85 14.65 16.75
CA LEU A 685 2.85 13.89 17.99
C LEU A 685 3.41 12.50 17.73
N ALA A 686 4.40 12.10 18.51
CA ALA A 686 5.09 10.81 18.36
C ALA A 686 5.58 10.57 16.92
N ALA A 687 6.18 11.62 16.32
CA ALA A 687 6.68 11.67 14.94
C ALA A 687 5.59 11.59 13.85
N SER A 688 4.33 11.64 14.19
CA SER A 688 3.21 11.66 13.23
C SER A 688 2.59 13.04 13.16
N LYS A 689 2.50 13.60 11.94
CA LYS A 689 1.92 14.92 11.69
C LYS A 689 0.47 14.79 11.25
N SER A 690 -0.37 15.69 11.71
CA SER A 690 -1.74 15.82 11.25
C SER A 690 -2.14 17.29 11.12
N THR A 691 -2.90 17.62 10.09
CA THR A 691 -3.55 18.93 9.97
C THR A 691 -4.80 18.93 10.82
N THR A 692 -4.82 19.79 11.85
CA THR A 692 -5.94 19.89 12.79
C THR A 692 -7.08 20.73 12.22
N ILE A 693 -6.73 21.87 11.59
CA ILE A 693 -7.70 22.80 11.01
C ILE A 693 -7.05 23.59 9.89
N THR A 694 -7.84 23.95 8.89
CA THR A 694 -7.45 24.90 7.84
C THR A 694 -8.53 25.96 7.58
N THR A 695 -8.11 27.13 7.14
CA THR A 695 -8.96 28.21 6.67
C THR A 695 -8.36 28.79 5.40
N ARG A 696 -9.18 29.17 4.42
CA ARG A 696 -8.71 29.87 3.22
C ARG A 696 -7.94 31.12 3.57
N GLY A 697 -6.78 31.31 2.97
CA GLY A 697 -5.97 32.50 3.18
C GLY A 697 -4.63 32.44 2.46
N SER A 698 -4.01 33.57 2.22
CA SER A 698 -2.73 33.69 1.53
C SER A 698 -1.85 34.77 2.12
N ILE A 699 -0.55 34.66 1.91
CA ILE A 699 0.47 35.59 2.35
C ILE A 699 1.05 36.32 1.13
N LYS A 700 1.02 37.67 1.17
CA LYS A 700 1.59 38.52 0.12
C LYS A 700 3.10 38.67 0.29
N THR A 701 3.84 38.52 -0.80
CA THR A 701 5.27 38.76 -0.82
C THR A 701 5.63 40.22 -0.49
N GLY A 702 6.64 40.43 0.35
CA GLY A 702 7.16 41.74 0.71
C GLY A 702 6.42 42.46 1.88
N GLN A 703 5.24 41.97 2.27
CA GLN A 703 4.45 42.53 3.38
C GLN A 703 4.89 41.94 4.73
N TRP A 704 4.99 42.79 5.76
CA TRP A 704 5.11 42.36 7.14
C TRP A 704 3.74 42.08 7.73
N TYR A 705 3.62 40.99 8.46
CA TYR A 705 2.43 40.56 9.17
C TYR A 705 2.70 40.48 10.66
N ASP A 706 1.73 40.90 11.46
CA ASP A 706 1.74 40.68 12.90
C ASP A 706 1.09 39.34 13.25
N ILE A 707 1.82 38.49 13.96
CA ILE A 707 1.35 37.14 14.32
C ILE A 707 1.30 37.04 15.84
N ARG A 708 0.21 36.46 16.35
CA ARG A 708 0.05 36.16 17.76
C ARG A 708 -0.59 34.76 17.91
N ILE A 709 0.00 33.97 18.82
CA ILE A 709 -0.51 32.66 19.22
C ILE A 709 -0.71 32.70 20.74
N GLU A 710 -1.93 32.48 21.20
CA GLU A 710 -2.28 32.34 22.61
C GLU A 710 -2.50 30.85 22.92
N VAL A 711 -1.72 30.31 23.84
CA VAL A 711 -1.88 28.95 24.35
C VAL A 711 -2.42 29.02 25.77
N ARG A 712 -3.47 28.28 26.07
CA ARG A 712 -4.10 28.15 27.36
C ARG A 712 -4.41 26.67 27.62
N ASP A 713 -3.39 25.95 28.10
CA ASP A 713 -3.37 24.50 28.21
C ASP A 713 -3.61 23.84 26.82
N THR A 714 -4.75 23.22 26.59
CA THR A 714 -5.11 22.60 25.31
C THR A 714 -5.76 23.56 24.30
N LYS A 715 -6.15 24.77 24.75
CA LYS A 715 -6.78 25.76 23.87
C LYS A 715 -5.76 26.64 23.18
N ILE A 716 -5.93 26.83 21.90
CA ILE A 716 -5.05 27.60 21.01
C ILE A 716 -5.88 28.62 20.24
N ARG A 717 -5.48 29.89 20.34
CA ARG A 717 -6.02 30.96 19.52
C ARG A 717 -4.89 31.57 18.69
N ALA A 718 -5.05 31.58 17.39
CA ALA A 718 -4.03 32.03 16.44
C ALA A 718 -4.54 33.19 15.62
N PHE A 719 -3.76 34.28 15.56
CA PHE A 719 -4.12 35.55 14.97
C PHE A 719 -3.13 35.98 13.89
N LEU A 720 -3.63 36.63 12.85
CA LEU A 720 -2.86 37.28 11.79
C LEU A 720 -3.37 38.73 11.64
N ASP A 721 -2.44 39.73 11.77
CA ASP A 721 -2.77 41.16 11.75
C ASP A 721 -3.93 41.57 12.69
N GLY A 722 -4.03 40.89 13.85
CA GLY A 722 -5.08 41.11 14.85
C GLY A 722 -6.39 40.35 14.58
N GLU A 723 -6.59 39.78 13.40
CA GLU A 723 -7.73 38.93 13.08
C GLU A 723 -7.56 37.53 13.66
N LEU A 724 -8.59 37.00 14.31
CA LEU A 724 -8.61 35.62 14.81
C LEU A 724 -8.82 34.65 13.66
N ILE A 725 -7.79 33.86 13.33
CA ILE A 725 -7.84 32.86 12.26
C ILE A 725 -8.34 31.51 12.78
N HIS A 726 -7.83 31.06 13.94
CA HIS A 726 -8.22 29.80 14.55
C HIS A 726 -8.46 29.94 16.05
N ASP A 727 -9.54 29.32 16.54
CA ASP A 727 -9.83 29.11 17.96
C ASP A 727 -10.19 27.63 18.14
N ILE A 728 -9.26 26.85 18.66
CA ILE A 728 -9.36 25.40 18.70
C ILE A 728 -8.89 24.84 20.03
N GLU A 729 -9.27 23.60 20.27
CA GLU A 729 -8.73 22.79 21.36
C GLU A 729 -8.04 21.54 20.77
N ILE A 730 -6.75 21.37 21.09
CA ILE A 730 -6.00 20.18 20.73
C ILE A 730 -5.79 19.36 22.01
N ALA A 731 -6.68 18.43 22.26
CA ALA A 731 -6.49 17.44 23.32
C ALA A 731 -5.38 16.46 22.90
N TYR A 732 -4.57 16.02 23.88
CA TYR A 732 -3.65 14.90 23.62
C TYR A 732 -4.50 13.64 23.43
N PRO A 733 -4.33 12.91 22.31
CA PRO A 733 -5.06 11.66 22.09
C PRO A 733 -4.59 10.61 23.09
N ASP A 734 -5.44 9.65 23.32
CA ASP A 734 -5.05 8.46 24.04
C ASP A 734 -3.91 7.77 23.26
N MET A 735 -2.90 7.27 23.96
CA MET A 735 -1.74 6.63 23.37
C MET A 735 -1.74 5.11 23.61
N LEU A 736 -2.66 4.62 24.44
CA LEU A 736 -2.87 3.21 24.72
C LEU A 736 -4.28 2.81 24.29
N TYR A 737 -4.38 1.72 23.57
CA TYR A 737 -5.65 1.18 23.06
C TYR A 737 -5.75 -0.30 23.39
N ALA A 738 -6.95 -0.77 23.69
CA ALA A 738 -7.19 -2.17 23.99
C ALA A 738 -8.60 -2.60 23.57
N ASN A 739 -8.73 -3.82 23.07
CA ASN A 739 -10.02 -4.49 22.94
C ASN A 739 -9.92 -5.96 23.35
N ALA A 740 -11.06 -6.63 23.52
CA ALA A 740 -11.12 -8.02 23.91
C ALA A 740 -12.27 -8.75 23.21
N MET A 741 -12.07 -10.03 22.94
CA MET A 741 -13.04 -10.90 22.31
C MET A 741 -12.93 -12.32 22.84
N VAL A 742 -13.93 -13.13 22.59
CA VAL A 742 -13.88 -14.59 22.81
C VAL A 742 -13.89 -15.31 21.46
N ASP A 743 -13.09 -16.35 21.38
CA ASP A 743 -13.19 -17.34 20.32
C ASP A 743 -13.95 -18.55 20.85
N LYS A 744 -15.22 -18.67 20.49
CA LYS A 744 -16.10 -19.77 20.94
C LYS A 744 -15.63 -21.14 20.40
N LYS A 745 -14.91 -21.15 19.26
CA LYS A 745 -14.43 -22.39 18.63
C LYS A 745 -13.29 -23.01 19.41
N THR A 746 -12.38 -22.15 19.92
CA THR A 746 -11.19 -22.59 20.65
C THR A 746 -11.34 -22.45 22.16
N ASN A 747 -12.41 -21.85 22.68
CA ASN A 747 -12.65 -21.47 24.05
C ASN A 747 -11.52 -20.61 24.62
N GLU A 748 -11.15 -19.56 23.86
CA GLU A 748 -10.09 -18.63 24.24
C GLU A 748 -10.62 -17.21 24.41
N VAL A 749 -10.02 -16.45 25.31
CA VAL A 749 -10.12 -14.99 25.35
C VAL A 749 -8.93 -14.42 24.57
N VAL A 750 -9.22 -13.53 23.63
CA VAL A 750 -8.21 -12.81 22.87
C VAL A 750 -8.21 -11.36 23.32
N ILE A 751 -7.07 -10.84 23.71
CA ILE A 751 -6.91 -9.44 24.13
C ILE A 751 -5.83 -8.82 23.26
N LYS A 752 -6.11 -7.65 22.68
CA LYS A 752 -5.15 -6.85 21.90
C LYS A 752 -4.90 -5.55 22.65
N VAL A 753 -3.63 -5.17 22.75
CA VAL A 753 -3.18 -3.89 23.31
C VAL A 753 -2.19 -3.25 22.35
N VAL A 754 -2.43 -2.01 22.00
CA VAL A 754 -1.50 -1.17 21.23
C VAL A 754 -1.01 -0.04 22.12
N ASN A 755 0.29 0.03 22.34
CA ASN A 755 0.95 1.20 22.89
C ASN A 755 1.53 2.02 21.73
N PHE A 756 0.89 3.12 21.43
CA PHE A 756 1.28 4.06 20.38
C PHE A 756 2.29 5.12 20.88
N ASP A 757 2.59 5.16 22.18
CA ASP A 757 3.55 6.09 22.78
C ASP A 757 5.00 5.62 22.59
N ASP A 758 5.94 6.54 22.78
CA ASP A 758 7.39 6.31 22.74
C ASP A 758 7.95 5.86 24.12
N VAL A 759 7.07 5.66 25.10
CA VAL A 759 7.43 5.19 26.44
C VAL A 759 6.63 3.95 26.82
N ASP A 760 7.22 3.13 27.69
CA ASP A 760 6.53 1.97 28.25
C ASP A 760 5.37 2.40 29.16
N ILE A 761 4.20 1.78 28.98
CA ILE A 761 3.02 2.09 29.77
C ILE A 761 2.66 0.88 30.66
N PRO A 762 2.71 1.03 32.00
CA PRO A 762 2.29 -0.03 32.92
C PRO A 762 0.76 -0.20 32.89
N ILE A 763 0.30 -1.46 32.80
CA ILE A 763 -1.12 -1.81 32.76
C ILE A 763 -1.41 -2.85 33.84
N GLN A 764 -2.45 -2.61 34.64
CA GLN A 764 -3.08 -3.62 35.49
C GLN A 764 -4.22 -4.26 34.70
N MET A 765 -4.14 -5.55 34.43
CA MET A 765 -5.15 -6.31 33.70
C MET A 765 -6.04 -7.09 34.67
N ASN A 766 -7.35 -6.84 34.65
CA ASN A 766 -8.36 -7.54 35.45
C ASN A 766 -9.26 -8.35 34.50
N ILE A 767 -9.12 -9.65 34.49
CA ILE A 767 -9.87 -10.54 33.58
C ILE A 767 -10.89 -11.34 34.40
N LYS A 768 -12.18 -11.25 34.00
CA LYS A 768 -13.29 -12.00 34.57
C LYS A 768 -13.91 -12.93 33.51
N GLY A 769 -14.67 -13.92 33.92
CA GLY A 769 -15.44 -14.78 33.02
C GLY A 769 -14.75 -16.08 32.63
N GLY A 770 -13.90 -16.60 33.50
CA GLY A 770 -13.29 -17.94 33.41
C GLY A 770 -11.87 -18.00 33.96
N ASP A 771 -11.54 -19.17 34.56
CA ASP A 771 -10.19 -19.45 34.97
C ASP A 771 -9.30 -19.68 33.74
N ILE A 772 -8.18 -18.99 33.65
CA ILE A 772 -7.22 -19.15 32.54
C ILE A 772 -6.32 -20.37 32.80
N ALA A 773 -6.33 -21.32 31.87
CA ALA A 773 -5.50 -22.53 31.93
C ALA A 773 -4.09 -22.28 31.38
N SER A 774 -4.00 -21.53 30.30
CA SER A 774 -2.74 -21.17 29.64
C SER A 774 -2.90 -19.88 28.83
N ALA A 775 -1.79 -19.20 28.58
CA ALA A 775 -1.78 -18.02 27.71
C ALA A 775 -0.58 -18.07 26.75
N THR A 776 -0.81 -17.66 25.53
CA THR A 776 0.24 -17.36 24.54
C THR A 776 0.24 -15.87 24.29
N THR A 777 1.41 -15.24 24.30
CA THR A 777 1.56 -13.82 24.07
C THR A 777 2.42 -13.59 22.83
N THR A 778 1.89 -12.86 21.88
CA THR A 778 2.62 -12.45 20.67
C THR A 778 2.79 -10.93 20.69
N GLN A 779 3.99 -10.47 20.37
CA GLN A 779 4.33 -9.06 20.40
C GLN A 779 5.01 -8.63 19.10
N LEU A 780 4.62 -7.47 18.59
CA LEU A 780 5.27 -6.74 17.50
C LEU A 780 5.77 -5.42 18.07
N THR A 781 7.07 -5.20 18.06
CA THR A 781 7.74 -3.98 18.58
C THR A 781 9.11 -3.82 17.97
N ALA A 782 9.68 -2.63 18.07
CA ALA A 782 11.06 -2.32 17.71
C ALA A 782 11.58 -1.17 18.59
N ALA A 783 12.87 -0.92 18.51
CA ALA A 783 13.52 0.15 19.29
C ALA A 783 13.01 1.56 18.95
N SER A 784 12.36 1.74 17.80
CA SER A 784 11.77 3.01 17.35
C SER A 784 10.53 2.73 16.53
N GLY A 785 9.52 3.60 16.63
CA GLY A 785 8.36 3.62 15.73
C GLY A 785 8.73 3.83 14.26
N LYS A 786 9.89 4.41 13.98
CA LYS A 786 10.41 4.61 12.61
C LYS A 786 11.10 3.36 12.01
N ALA A 787 11.16 2.23 12.73
CA ALA A 787 11.77 1.00 12.23
C ALA A 787 10.98 0.41 11.05
N GLU A 788 11.70 -0.01 10.02
CA GLU A 788 11.16 -0.55 8.77
C GLU A 788 11.84 -1.87 8.40
N ASN A 789 11.11 -2.75 7.72
CA ASN A 789 11.69 -3.90 7.06
C ASN A 789 12.20 -3.48 5.68
N THR A 790 13.47 -3.72 5.41
CA THR A 790 14.15 -3.33 4.17
C THR A 790 14.75 -4.54 3.47
N PHE A 791 15.26 -4.36 2.25
CA PHE A 791 15.97 -5.43 1.54
C PHE A 791 17.14 -6.01 2.37
N ASP A 792 17.93 -5.14 3.03
CA ASP A 792 19.08 -5.55 3.84
C ASP A 792 18.69 -6.08 5.23
N ALA A 793 17.49 -5.75 5.71
CA ALA A 793 16.97 -6.17 7.02
C ALA A 793 15.47 -6.52 6.93
N PRO A 794 15.11 -7.59 6.19
CA PRO A 794 13.72 -7.92 5.87
C PRO A 794 12.87 -8.36 7.08
N GLU A 795 13.51 -8.71 8.19
CA GLU A 795 12.90 -9.20 9.42
C GLU A 795 13.23 -8.35 10.66
N LEU A 796 13.52 -7.05 10.47
CA LEU A 796 13.82 -6.15 11.59
C LEU A 796 12.62 -5.97 12.53
N VAL A 797 11.42 -5.91 11.97
CA VAL A 797 10.15 -5.75 12.70
C VAL A 797 9.25 -6.93 12.36
N VAL A 798 9.30 -7.95 13.19
CA VAL A 798 8.50 -9.19 13.04
C VAL A 798 7.87 -9.60 14.36
N PRO A 799 6.72 -10.30 14.34
CA PRO A 799 6.10 -10.81 15.55
C PRO A 799 7.00 -11.80 16.29
N THR A 800 7.06 -11.65 17.61
CA THR A 800 7.76 -12.59 18.50
C THR A 800 6.79 -13.16 19.53
N ILE A 801 6.93 -14.46 19.85
CA ILE A 801 6.23 -15.09 20.97
C ILE A 801 7.03 -14.82 22.22
N ILE A 802 6.42 -14.19 23.21
CA ILE A 802 7.05 -13.89 24.48
C ILE A 802 6.46 -14.74 25.61
N ASN A 803 7.33 -15.27 26.48
CA ASN A 803 6.90 -15.98 27.68
C ASN A 803 6.61 -14.95 28.79
N GLN A 804 5.37 -14.57 28.92
CA GLN A 804 4.96 -13.62 29.93
C GLN A 804 4.06 -14.28 31.00
N ASN A 805 4.48 -14.14 32.24
CA ASN A 805 3.69 -14.65 33.38
C ASN A 805 2.74 -13.56 33.85
N ILE A 806 1.46 -13.64 33.48
CA ILE A 806 0.40 -12.69 33.89
C ILE A 806 -0.12 -13.02 35.30
N LYS A 807 0.65 -13.71 36.11
CA LYS A 807 0.18 -14.22 37.42
C LYS A 807 -0.32 -13.14 38.39
N GLU A 808 0.08 -11.89 38.21
CA GLU A 808 -0.35 -10.76 39.06
C GLU A 808 -1.20 -9.72 38.31
N GLY A 809 -1.60 -10.00 37.07
CA GLY A 809 -2.38 -9.07 36.25
C GLY A 809 -1.62 -7.82 35.79
N TYR A 810 -0.30 -7.74 36.04
CA TYR A 810 0.50 -6.58 35.68
C TYR A 810 1.29 -6.80 34.40
N TYR A 811 1.27 -5.80 33.51
CA TYR A 811 2.00 -5.80 32.25
C TYR A 811 2.55 -4.41 31.94
N ALA A 812 3.80 -4.29 31.56
CA ALA A 812 4.36 -3.09 30.97
C ALA A 812 4.28 -3.20 29.45
N ALA A 813 3.37 -2.46 28.83
CA ALA A 813 3.27 -2.39 27.36
C ALA A 813 4.47 -1.61 26.84
N PRO A 814 5.37 -2.24 26.07
CA PRO A 814 6.54 -1.54 25.55
C PRO A 814 6.16 -0.37 24.66
N ALA A 815 7.01 0.64 24.59
CA ALA A 815 6.90 1.72 23.63
C ALA A 815 6.73 1.18 22.21
N ASN A 816 5.90 1.80 21.40
CA ASN A 816 5.66 1.42 20.00
C ASN A 816 5.41 -0.09 19.83
N SER A 817 4.34 -0.61 20.43
CA SER A 817 4.07 -2.06 20.40
C SER A 817 2.61 -2.42 20.16
N LEU A 818 2.42 -3.57 19.51
CA LEU A 818 1.18 -4.33 19.51
C LEU A 818 1.44 -5.62 20.29
N THR A 819 0.62 -5.91 21.31
CA THR A 819 0.68 -7.15 22.07
C THR A 819 -0.66 -7.85 22.06
N ILE A 820 -0.65 -9.14 21.75
CA ILE A 820 -1.85 -9.97 21.63
C ILE A 820 -1.71 -11.17 22.57
N TRP A 821 -2.70 -11.40 23.39
CA TRP A 821 -2.84 -12.59 24.23
C TRP A 821 -3.95 -13.49 23.69
N ARG A 822 -3.65 -14.76 23.57
CA ARG A 822 -4.65 -15.84 23.48
C ARG A 822 -4.63 -16.64 24.77
N MET A 823 -5.74 -16.59 25.50
CA MET A 823 -5.85 -17.15 26.83
C MET A 823 -6.89 -18.27 26.81
N LYS A 824 -6.43 -19.50 26.94
CA LYS A 824 -7.30 -20.68 27.00
C LYS A 824 -8.05 -20.69 28.32
N ARG A 825 -9.38 -20.77 28.27
CA ARG A 825 -10.23 -20.96 29.47
C ARG A 825 -10.26 -22.46 29.85
N LYS A 826 -10.38 -22.73 31.18
CA LYS A 826 -10.52 -24.09 31.72
C LYS A 826 -11.84 -24.73 31.27
#